data_84330dd2257a900f644089578f4fe687
#
_entry.id   84330dd2257a900f644089578f4fe687
#
_cell.length_a   1.000
_cell.length_b   1.000
_cell.length_c   1.000
_cell.angle_alpha   90.00
_cell.angle_beta   90.00
_cell.angle_gamma   90.00
#
_symmetry.space_group_name_H-M   'P 1'
#
loop_
_entity.id
_entity.type
_entity.pdbx_description
1 polymer ?
#
loop_
_entity_poly.entity_id
_entity_poly.type
_entity_poly.pdbx_seq_one_letter_code
_entity_poly.pdbx_strand_id
1 'polypeptide(L)'
;MLRSNLRASLLAGVAAFIPAVASAQTTPAPTTDPNVAPAPVAKPAGRRSVYTPADFTRFAPKTAYDMLVEVPGFTIRTASGEVERGLGQATENVLINGQRIASKNYSGGDAGAVGELQRVSASNVDRIEIVEAASLGIAGLSGQVANVILTANKKSSGQFEWSPDIRAHYAEPRLLAGNVSYSGKKGPVDYTFQVKNDTGRGGFGGPIIITDANHEFVERRDEIFHSESSLVTMSGKFGLDGPGSSVGNLLLSYTPYWGPVTIKDHRTRADGLDRSRSTNQKLAGWYYDVNGDYEFALGPGRLKLIGLRHFDHEPTITRQVTAFDSGDPDVGVRLTRDARISETIGRAEYGWKMGKNDLRLSLERAFNSLDQRGRLEELDTGGEFNEVPFPGGSGKVQETRYEAIATLSRPLASNLDLQIAGGGEISKLERVDGDLAPRKFFRPKGSINLGWRPGAGWDASLKLRRKVGQISFYDFLDQPNLQSDRENEGNPDLVPPQSWEAEVEVGRELGAWGKTRLKTYYHRITDIIDVIPIGDGGQGVGNIPNATRFGAESTSTLLFDPVGWKGAKMDLTLGAERTRLRDPLTGERRSISGQRDRWGSLELRHDVPGTDLAWGGSVNYDHFTTYYRLTEVFRSWEGPWWVGAYVEHKDLAGLVVRAGVSNILNARHRSERTFYGGYRDSNPITGYQSNNQLIGPIFTLNVKGTF
;
A
#
# COMPACT_ATOMS: atom_id res chain seq x y z
N MET A 1 -4.18 18.60 -47.58
CA MET A 1 -2.87 18.24 -46.97
C MET A 1 -2.72 18.83 -45.57
N LEU A 2 -3.77 18.80 -44.73
CA LEU A 2 -3.74 19.32 -43.36
C LEU A 2 -4.13 18.27 -42.30
N ARG A 3 -4.16 17.01 -42.68
CA ARG A 3 -4.61 15.89 -41.79
C ARG A 3 -3.50 15.05 -41.15
N SER A 4 -2.23 15.31 -41.43
CA SER A 4 -1.12 14.50 -40.94
C SER A 4 -0.34 15.09 -39.75
N ASN A 5 -0.56 16.34 -39.38
CA ASN A 5 0.23 16.99 -38.34
C ASN A 5 -0.46 17.13 -36.97
N LEU A 6 -1.73 16.71 -36.84
CA LEU A 6 -2.43 16.74 -35.55
C LEU A 6 -2.25 15.43 -34.72
N ARG A 7 -1.78 14.36 -35.36
CA ARG A 7 -1.58 13.07 -34.68
C ARG A 7 -0.31 12.98 -33.81
N ALA A 8 0.62 13.88 -33.96
CA ALA A 8 1.90 13.82 -33.25
C ALA A 8 1.97 14.61 -31.91
N SER A 9 0.91 15.35 -31.56
CA SER A 9 0.94 16.26 -30.40
C SER A 9 0.07 15.85 -29.23
N LEU A 10 -0.62 14.69 -29.27
CA LEU A 10 -1.63 14.31 -28.27
C LEU A 10 -1.26 13.06 -27.46
N LEU A 11 -0.06 12.53 -27.64
CA LEU A 11 0.30 11.22 -27.09
C LEU A 11 1.55 11.31 -26.21
N ALA A 12 1.40 11.64 -25.00
CA ALA A 12 2.37 11.33 -23.95
C ALA A 12 1.80 11.52 -22.54
N GLY A 13 1.51 10.47 -21.81
CA GLY A 13 0.75 10.41 -20.58
C GLY A 13 1.38 9.88 -19.29
N VAL A 14 0.99 10.18 -18.08
CA VAL A 14 1.48 9.72 -16.75
C VAL A 14 0.55 8.71 -16.11
N ALA A 15 1.08 7.63 -15.53
CA ALA A 15 0.53 7.14 -14.30
C ALA A 15 0.63 8.27 -13.26
N ALA A 16 -0.45 8.97 -12.97
CA ALA A 16 -0.53 9.64 -11.70
C ALA A 16 -0.43 8.51 -10.66
N PHE A 17 0.77 8.32 -10.09
CA PHE A 17 0.77 7.99 -8.69
C PHE A 17 -0.03 9.16 -8.07
N ILE A 18 -1.28 8.89 -7.74
CA ILE A 18 -1.75 9.44 -6.49
C ILE A 18 -0.68 8.90 -5.54
N PRO A 19 0.21 9.73 -4.98
CA PRO A 19 0.88 9.27 -3.79
C PRO A 19 -0.32 8.84 -2.96
N ALA A 20 -0.45 7.53 -2.66
CA ALA A 20 -1.14 7.18 -1.46
C ALA A 20 -0.49 8.14 -0.49
N VAL A 21 -1.20 9.21 -0.15
CA VAL A 21 -0.83 10.03 0.98
C VAL A 21 -0.75 8.95 2.02
N ALA A 22 0.46 8.55 2.36
CA ALA A 22 0.69 7.83 3.57
C ALA A 22 0.09 8.79 4.57
N SER A 23 -1.18 8.56 4.85
CA SER A 23 -1.84 9.18 5.98
C SER A 23 -0.87 8.82 7.08
N ALA A 24 -0.12 9.78 7.57
CA ALA A 24 0.63 9.60 8.78
C ALA A 24 -0.45 9.16 9.76
N GLN A 25 -0.54 7.85 9.97
CA GLN A 25 -1.54 7.25 10.83
C GLN A 25 -1.11 7.63 12.23
N THR A 26 -1.67 8.72 12.68
CA THR A 26 -1.48 9.25 14.02
C THR A 26 -2.17 8.31 14.99
N THR A 27 -1.40 7.72 15.84
CA THR A 27 -1.83 6.81 16.90
C THR A 27 -2.36 7.58 18.10
N PRO A 28 -3.41 7.17 18.78
CA PRO A 28 -3.98 7.83 19.95
C PRO A 28 -3.54 7.28 21.31
N ALA A 29 -3.79 7.99 22.32
CA ALA A 29 -3.31 7.84 23.69
C ALA A 29 -4.34 7.85 24.86
N PRO A 30 -3.93 7.66 26.06
CA PRO A 30 -4.55 7.05 27.25
C PRO A 30 -5.06 7.93 28.40
N THR A 31 -5.80 7.33 29.34
CA THR A 31 -6.25 7.91 30.63
C THR A 31 -5.45 7.46 31.84
N THR A 32 -5.43 8.25 32.89
CA THR A 32 -4.47 8.34 33.95
C THR A 32 -4.84 7.66 35.27
N ASP A 33 -3.80 7.23 35.98
CA ASP A 33 -3.67 7.25 37.43
C ASP A 33 -2.36 8.04 37.74
N PRO A 34 -2.22 8.77 38.86
CA PRO A 34 -1.10 9.68 39.15
C PRO A 34 0.29 9.01 39.27
N ASN A 35 0.35 7.68 39.22
CA ASN A 35 1.59 6.96 39.05
C ASN A 35 1.76 6.62 37.55
N VAL A 36 2.52 7.45 36.86
CA VAL A 36 2.91 7.17 35.47
C VAL A 36 3.51 5.77 35.40
N ALA A 37 2.75 4.83 34.82
CA ALA A 37 3.27 3.49 34.55
C ALA A 37 4.49 3.63 33.61
N PRO A 38 5.59 2.93 33.85
CA PRO A 38 6.73 2.95 32.96
C PRO A 38 6.32 2.51 31.55
N ALA A 39 7.07 2.93 30.53
CA ALA A 39 6.87 2.49 29.18
C ALA A 39 6.85 0.95 29.11
N PRO A 40 6.10 0.35 28.16
CA PRO A 40 6.03 -1.10 28.05
C PRO A 40 7.44 -1.69 27.87
N VAL A 41 7.87 -2.48 28.85
CA VAL A 41 9.11 -3.26 28.80
C VAL A 41 8.70 -4.70 28.55
N ALA A 42 9.24 -5.28 27.48
CA ALA A 42 8.98 -6.68 27.16
C ALA A 42 9.36 -7.58 28.33
N LYS A 43 8.44 -8.41 28.80
CA LYS A 43 8.73 -9.47 29.76
C LYS A 43 9.12 -10.73 28.96
N PRO A 44 10.40 -11.14 28.95
CA PRO A 44 10.81 -12.34 28.25
C PRO A 44 10.12 -13.58 28.84
N ALA A 45 9.34 -14.28 28.04
CA ALA A 45 8.78 -15.58 28.41
C ALA A 45 9.34 -16.64 27.45
N GLY A 46 10.58 -17.03 27.64
CA GLY A 46 11.29 -17.98 26.79
C GLY A 46 11.49 -17.45 25.36
N ARG A 47 10.78 -18.04 24.35
CA ARG A 47 10.93 -17.69 22.93
C ARG A 47 10.08 -16.49 22.49
N ARG A 48 9.39 -15.81 23.38
CA ARG A 48 8.46 -14.72 23.06
C ARG A 48 8.59 -13.54 24.02
N SER A 49 8.31 -12.34 23.53
CA SER A 49 8.06 -11.16 24.36
C SER A 49 6.56 -11.01 24.53
N VAL A 50 6.08 -10.78 25.74
CA VAL A 50 4.66 -10.72 26.06
C VAL A 50 4.33 -9.34 26.62
N TYR A 51 3.30 -8.71 26.06
CA TYR A 51 2.72 -7.45 26.50
C TYR A 51 1.27 -7.68 26.92
N THR A 52 0.89 -7.10 28.05
CA THR A 52 -0.48 -7.15 28.59
C THR A 52 -1.16 -5.79 28.43
N PRO A 53 -2.50 -5.68 28.55
CA PRO A 53 -3.18 -4.39 28.51
C PRO A 53 -2.62 -3.38 29.50
N ALA A 54 -2.11 -3.80 30.67
CA ALA A 54 -1.49 -2.94 31.66
C ALA A 54 -0.24 -2.20 31.14
N ASP A 55 0.48 -2.79 30.20
CA ASP A 55 1.67 -2.17 29.60
C ASP A 55 1.32 -0.99 28.69
N PHE A 56 0.05 -0.86 28.28
CA PHE A 56 -0.45 0.16 27.37
C PHE A 56 -1.36 1.22 28.03
N THR A 57 -1.60 1.14 29.33
CA THR A 57 -2.56 2.02 30.00
C THR A 57 -2.26 3.51 29.81
N ARG A 58 -0.98 3.90 29.76
CA ARG A 58 -0.58 5.30 29.54
C ARG A 58 -0.99 5.82 28.15
N PHE A 59 -1.25 4.95 27.19
CA PHE A 59 -1.65 5.30 25.83
C PHE A 59 -3.17 5.27 25.59
N ALA A 60 -4.06 4.82 26.56
CA ALA A 60 -5.53 4.51 26.51
C ALA A 60 -6.00 3.93 25.18
N PRO A 61 -5.45 2.85 24.75
CA PRO A 61 -5.80 2.26 23.48
C PRO A 61 -7.31 1.97 23.43
N LYS A 62 -7.96 2.31 22.35
CA LYS A 62 -9.36 1.96 22.10
C LYS A 62 -9.46 0.66 21.29
N THR A 63 -8.43 0.33 20.54
CA THR A 63 -8.37 -0.86 19.67
C THR A 63 -7.11 -1.68 19.89
N ALA A 64 -7.10 -2.93 19.41
CA ALA A 64 -5.89 -3.75 19.38
C ALA A 64 -4.80 -3.14 18.47
N TYR A 65 -5.18 -2.39 17.45
CA TYR A 65 -4.25 -1.63 16.61
C TYR A 65 -3.52 -0.59 17.44
N ASP A 66 -4.23 0.21 18.23
CA ASP A 66 -3.65 1.23 19.10
C ASP A 66 -2.64 0.62 20.09
N MET A 67 -2.87 -0.62 20.55
CA MET A 67 -1.90 -1.33 21.41
C MET A 67 -0.68 -1.80 20.62
N LEU A 68 -0.90 -2.37 19.44
CA LEU A 68 0.19 -3.01 18.70
C LEU A 68 1.21 -2.01 18.16
N VAL A 69 0.79 -0.82 17.76
CA VAL A 69 1.70 0.24 17.28
C VAL A 69 2.58 0.81 18.40
N GLU A 70 2.21 0.63 19.66
CA GLU A 70 2.98 1.04 20.81
C GLU A 70 3.99 -0.03 21.28
N VAL A 71 4.04 -1.21 20.64
CA VAL A 71 5.02 -2.26 20.96
C VAL A 71 6.43 -1.83 20.50
N PRO A 72 7.39 -1.67 21.40
CA PRO A 72 8.72 -1.16 21.04
C PRO A 72 9.45 -2.00 20.00
N GLY A 73 9.93 -1.35 18.94
CA GLY A 73 10.69 -1.97 17.85
C GLY A 73 9.90 -3.00 17.03
N PHE A 74 8.57 -3.00 17.12
CA PHE A 74 7.70 -3.77 16.24
C PHE A 74 7.06 -2.83 15.20
N THR A 75 7.09 -3.26 13.94
CA THR A 75 6.41 -2.55 12.85
C THR A 75 5.43 -3.50 12.18
N ILE A 76 4.17 -3.08 12.05
CA ILE A 76 3.17 -3.82 11.28
C ILE A 76 3.57 -3.74 9.82
N ARG A 77 3.81 -4.90 9.20
CA ARG A 77 4.04 -4.99 7.76
C ARG A 77 2.70 -5.09 7.06
N THR A 78 2.43 -4.14 6.21
CA THR A 78 1.31 -4.18 5.28
C THR A 78 1.83 -4.52 3.88
N ALA A 79 0.96 -5.03 3.01
CA ALA A 79 1.31 -5.21 1.61
C ALA A 79 1.63 -3.84 1.00
N SER A 80 2.91 -3.57 0.77
CA SER A 80 3.39 -2.28 0.25
C SER A 80 3.22 -2.23 -1.27
N GLY A 81 2.08 -1.71 -1.75
CA GLY A 81 1.91 -1.29 -3.16
C GLY A 81 1.91 -2.38 -4.23
N GLU A 82 2.48 -3.54 -3.97
CA GLU A 82 2.43 -4.69 -4.87
C GLU A 82 1.24 -5.59 -4.48
N VAL A 83 0.34 -5.82 -5.42
CA VAL A 83 -0.73 -6.82 -5.24
C VAL A 83 -0.07 -8.20 -5.02
N GLU A 84 -0.36 -8.82 -3.88
CA GLU A 84 0.20 -10.13 -3.57
C GLU A 84 -0.36 -11.22 -4.48
N ARG A 85 0.53 -12.10 -4.97
CA ARG A 85 0.16 -13.21 -5.83
C ARG A 85 -0.30 -14.40 -4.97
N GLY A 86 -1.62 -14.51 -4.77
CA GLY A 86 -2.26 -15.55 -3.95
C GLY A 86 -2.06 -15.38 -2.44
N LEU A 87 -2.63 -16.30 -1.67
CA LEU A 87 -2.58 -16.26 -0.20
C LEU A 87 -1.27 -16.79 0.38
N GLY A 88 -0.50 -17.55 -0.41
CA GLY A 88 0.75 -18.19 0.04
C GLY A 88 1.94 -17.25 0.24
N GLN A 89 1.88 -16.03 -0.29
CA GLN A 89 2.98 -15.07 -0.25
C GLN A 89 2.71 -13.84 0.61
N ALA A 90 1.60 -13.82 1.38
CA ALA A 90 1.26 -12.69 2.22
C ALA A 90 2.41 -12.31 3.16
N THR A 91 2.67 -11.01 3.26
CA THR A 91 3.80 -10.42 3.97
C THR A 91 3.42 -9.89 5.34
N GLU A 92 2.12 -9.83 5.66
CA GLU A 92 1.61 -9.34 6.93
C GLU A 92 2.13 -10.17 8.10
N ASN A 93 2.64 -9.49 9.14
CA ASN A 93 3.28 -10.10 10.29
C ASN A 93 2.41 -10.06 11.55
N VAL A 94 1.09 -10.18 11.40
CA VAL A 94 0.12 -10.17 12.49
C VAL A 94 -0.77 -11.40 12.44
N LEU A 95 -0.98 -12.00 13.60
CA LEU A 95 -1.91 -13.11 13.84
C LEU A 95 -2.92 -12.69 14.90
N ILE A 96 -4.13 -13.24 14.84
CA ILE A 96 -5.14 -13.15 15.90
C ILE A 96 -5.44 -14.55 16.39
N ASN A 97 -5.26 -14.82 17.70
CA ASN A 97 -5.39 -16.15 18.31
C ASN A 97 -4.58 -17.23 17.60
N GLY A 98 -3.36 -16.89 17.11
CA GLY A 98 -2.49 -17.80 16.36
C GLY A 98 -2.93 -18.07 14.93
N GLN A 99 -4.01 -17.46 14.48
CA GLN A 99 -4.54 -17.60 13.12
C GLN A 99 -4.09 -16.47 12.23
N ARG A 100 -3.67 -16.81 11.01
CA ARG A 100 -3.44 -15.84 9.96
C ARG A 100 -4.78 -15.28 9.50
N ILE A 101 -4.82 -13.96 9.27
CA ILE A 101 -6.00 -13.30 8.72
C ILE A 101 -6.16 -13.77 7.26
N ALA A 102 -7.29 -14.41 6.96
CA ALA A 102 -7.61 -14.90 5.62
C ALA A 102 -8.18 -13.76 4.77
N SER A 103 -7.36 -12.75 4.51
CA SER A 103 -7.73 -11.61 3.68
C SER A 103 -6.58 -11.20 2.79
N LYS A 104 -6.89 -10.53 1.69
CA LYS A 104 -5.93 -9.97 0.76
C LYS A 104 -6.26 -8.49 0.60
N ASN A 105 -5.26 -7.64 0.69
CA ASN A 105 -5.44 -6.20 0.50
C ASN A 105 -5.30 -5.88 -0.99
N TYR A 106 -6.38 -5.44 -1.65
CA TYR A 106 -6.40 -5.09 -3.06
C TYR A 106 -6.17 -3.60 -3.32
N SER A 107 -6.60 -2.72 -2.41
CA SER A 107 -6.61 -1.27 -2.68
C SER A 107 -6.40 -0.42 -1.42
N GLY A 108 -5.66 -0.91 -0.44
CA GLY A 108 -5.47 -0.17 0.82
C GLY A 108 -6.71 -0.14 1.72
N GLY A 109 -7.72 -0.97 1.42
CA GLY A 109 -8.95 -1.08 2.20
C GLY A 109 -8.79 -1.87 3.50
N ASP A 110 -9.89 -2.09 4.20
CA ASP A 110 -9.99 -2.73 5.52
C ASP A 110 -9.69 -4.24 5.56
N ALA A 111 -9.33 -4.85 4.45
CA ALA A 111 -9.17 -6.30 4.33
C ALA A 111 -7.86 -6.86 4.88
N GLY A 112 -6.99 -6.05 5.46
CA GLY A 112 -5.69 -6.49 5.99
C GLY A 112 -5.64 -6.55 7.52
N ALA A 113 -4.46 -6.87 8.05
CA ALA A 113 -4.21 -6.95 9.48
C ALA A 113 -4.56 -5.65 10.23
N VAL A 114 -4.30 -4.51 9.63
CA VAL A 114 -4.62 -3.19 10.22
C VAL A 114 -6.13 -3.03 10.42
N GLY A 115 -6.93 -3.27 9.37
CA GLY A 115 -8.39 -3.18 9.47
C GLY A 115 -8.97 -4.16 10.51
N GLU A 116 -8.44 -5.38 10.56
CA GLU A 116 -8.86 -6.36 11.57
C GLU A 116 -8.54 -5.91 13.01
N LEU A 117 -7.34 -5.38 13.24
CA LEU A 117 -6.95 -4.87 14.55
C LEU A 117 -7.76 -3.64 14.98
N GLN A 118 -8.13 -2.77 14.04
CA GLN A 118 -8.99 -1.61 14.29
C GLN A 118 -10.42 -1.99 14.68
N ARG A 119 -10.88 -3.19 14.29
CA ARG A 119 -12.20 -3.73 14.69
C ARG A 119 -12.21 -4.37 16.07
N VAL A 120 -11.05 -4.76 16.59
CA VAL A 120 -10.92 -5.39 17.90
C VAL A 120 -10.78 -4.33 18.99
N SER A 121 -11.72 -4.27 19.93
CA SER A 121 -11.61 -3.40 21.11
C SER A 121 -10.40 -3.78 21.95
N ALA A 122 -9.67 -2.80 22.46
CA ALA A 122 -8.54 -3.00 23.38
C ALA A 122 -8.96 -3.79 24.63
N SER A 123 -10.19 -3.62 25.12
CA SER A 123 -10.74 -4.37 26.26
C SER A 123 -10.93 -5.87 26.01
N ASN A 124 -10.94 -6.30 24.74
CA ASN A 124 -11.04 -7.69 24.34
C ASN A 124 -9.67 -8.33 24.06
N VAL A 125 -8.58 -7.60 24.25
CA VAL A 125 -7.22 -8.14 24.15
C VAL A 125 -6.79 -8.68 25.51
N ASP A 126 -6.35 -9.93 25.54
CA ASP A 126 -5.75 -10.54 26.72
C ASP A 126 -4.25 -10.20 26.80
N ARG A 127 -3.54 -10.37 25.69
CA ARG A 127 -2.12 -10.05 25.56
C ARG A 127 -1.68 -9.99 24.09
N ILE A 128 -0.51 -9.38 23.86
CA ILE A 128 0.19 -9.40 22.58
C ILE A 128 1.51 -10.16 22.76
N GLU A 129 1.73 -11.18 21.95
CA GLU A 129 2.95 -11.98 21.94
C GLU A 129 3.77 -11.65 20.69
N ILE A 130 5.02 -11.20 20.85
CA ILE A 130 5.96 -11.06 19.74
C ILE A 130 6.81 -12.31 19.66
N VAL A 131 6.71 -13.00 18.51
CA VAL A 131 7.32 -14.30 18.26
C VAL A 131 8.10 -14.31 16.95
N GLU A 132 9.06 -15.22 16.80
CA GLU A 132 9.74 -15.43 15.53
C GLU A 132 8.89 -16.26 14.57
N ALA A 133 8.76 -15.82 13.33
CA ALA A 133 7.98 -16.49 12.28
C ALA A 133 8.40 -17.95 12.06
N ALA A 134 9.70 -18.23 12.12
CA ALA A 134 10.25 -19.57 11.94
C ALA A 134 9.71 -20.61 12.96
N SER A 135 9.25 -20.14 14.14
CA SER A 135 8.68 -20.98 15.19
C SER A 135 7.20 -21.33 14.99
N LEU A 136 6.51 -20.69 14.03
CA LEU A 136 5.05 -20.76 13.90
C LEU A 136 4.54 -21.81 12.91
N GLY A 137 5.39 -22.38 12.07
CA GLY A 137 4.95 -23.33 11.04
C GLY A 137 4.08 -22.73 9.93
N ILE A 138 4.00 -21.40 9.83
CA ILE A 138 3.18 -20.70 8.84
C ILE A 138 4.08 -20.22 7.69
N ALA A 139 3.88 -20.76 6.49
CA ALA A 139 4.65 -20.39 5.31
C ALA A 139 4.45 -18.90 4.94
N GLY A 140 5.52 -18.27 4.43
CA GLY A 140 5.50 -16.88 3.97
C GLY A 140 5.80 -15.84 5.05
N LEU A 141 5.60 -16.14 6.33
CA LEU A 141 5.99 -15.26 7.43
C LEU A 141 7.51 -15.24 7.63
N SER A 142 8.06 -14.11 8.06
CA SER A 142 9.48 -13.95 8.37
C SER A 142 9.71 -12.89 9.45
N GLY A 143 10.86 -12.98 10.16
CA GLY A 143 11.19 -12.06 11.22
C GLY A 143 10.18 -12.08 12.36
N GLN A 144 9.96 -10.95 12.99
CA GLN A 144 9.01 -10.85 14.11
C GLN A 144 7.55 -10.83 13.63
N VAL A 145 6.71 -11.55 14.35
CA VAL A 145 5.26 -11.67 14.16
C VAL A 145 4.58 -11.31 15.48
N ALA A 146 3.57 -10.46 15.42
CA ALA A 146 2.69 -10.20 16.55
C ALA A 146 1.52 -11.19 16.54
N ASN A 147 1.29 -11.86 17.66
CA ASN A 147 0.12 -12.68 17.87
C ASN A 147 -0.76 -12.03 18.94
N VAL A 148 -1.86 -11.43 18.51
CA VAL A 148 -2.83 -10.78 19.39
C VAL A 148 -3.78 -11.86 19.93
N ILE A 149 -3.71 -12.12 21.22
CA ILE A 149 -4.57 -13.08 21.91
C ILE A 149 -5.77 -12.34 22.49
N LEU A 150 -6.96 -12.78 22.14
CA LEU A 150 -8.21 -12.21 22.61
C LEU A 150 -8.71 -12.91 23.88
N THR A 151 -9.45 -12.19 24.70
CA THR A 151 -10.09 -12.74 25.89
C THR A 151 -11.14 -13.80 25.51
N ALA A 152 -11.25 -14.85 26.30
CA ALA A 152 -12.27 -15.91 26.08
C ALA A 152 -13.69 -15.36 26.25
N ASN A 153 -13.88 -14.47 27.23
CA ASN A 153 -15.17 -13.85 27.54
C ASN A 153 -15.23 -12.44 26.92
N LYS A 154 -15.43 -12.36 25.61
CA LYS A 154 -15.57 -11.09 24.90
C LYS A 154 -16.83 -10.37 25.38
N LYS A 155 -16.67 -9.13 25.83
CA LYS A 155 -17.78 -8.24 26.12
C LYS A 155 -18.23 -7.55 24.83
N SER A 156 -19.54 -7.33 24.73
CA SER A 156 -20.06 -6.47 23.68
C SER A 156 -19.53 -5.05 23.88
N SER A 157 -19.01 -4.45 22.81
CA SER A 157 -18.48 -3.08 22.85
C SER A 157 -18.61 -2.41 21.50
N GLY A 158 -18.97 -1.15 21.54
CA GLY A 158 -18.91 -0.28 20.39
C GLY A 158 -17.69 0.65 20.47
N GLN A 159 -17.20 1.05 19.32
CA GLN A 159 -16.12 2.03 19.21
C GLN A 159 -16.32 2.88 17.97
N PHE A 160 -15.88 4.13 18.06
CA PHE A 160 -15.91 5.04 16.93
C PHE A 160 -14.65 5.87 16.86
N GLU A 161 -14.35 6.32 15.66
CA GLU A 161 -13.34 7.31 15.35
C GLU A 161 -13.91 8.31 14.34
N TRP A 162 -13.76 9.59 14.61
CA TRP A 162 -14.08 10.68 13.69
C TRP A 162 -12.82 11.50 13.45
N SER A 163 -12.42 11.62 12.18
CA SER A 163 -11.12 12.17 11.79
C SER A 163 -11.22 13.19 10.65
N PRO A 164 -11.89 14.34 10.88
CA PRO A 164 -11.94 15.40 9.88
C PRO A 164 -10.57 16.04 9.66
N ASP A 165 -10.34 16.52 8.43
CA ASP A 165 -9.24 17.41 8.14
C ASP A 165 -9.67 18.58 7.25
N ILE A 166 -8.90 19.67 7.35
CA ILE A 166 -9.08 20.90 6.59
C ILE A 166 -7.74 21.29 5.99
N ARG A 167 -7.67 21.34 4.66
CA ARG A 167 -6.52 21.87 3.94
C ARG A 167 -6.68 23.38 3.76
N ALA A 168 -5.61 24.12 3.94
CA ALA A 168 -5.65 25.56 3.79
C ALA A 168 -5.88 26.01 2.35
N HIS A 169 -5.53 25.14 1.36
CA HIS A 169 -5.58 25.48 -0.06
C HIS A 169 -6.07 24.28 -0.90
N TYR A 170 -6.73 24.60 -2.01
CA TYR A 170 -7.03 23.70 -3.14
C TYR A 170 -7.82 22.44 -2.84
N ALA A 171 -8.46 22.31 -1.69
CA ALA A 171 -9.29 21.16 -1.37
C ALA A 171 -10.43 21.52 -0.42
N GLU A 172 -11.57 20.87 -0.59
CA GLU A 172 -12.69 20.99 0.31
C GLU A 172 -12.40 20.31 1.66
N PRO A 173 -13.02 20.78 2.77
CA PRO A 173 -12.89 20.12 4.07
C PRO A 173 -13.37 18.67 4.03
N ARG A 174 -12.58 17.78 4.63
CA ARG A 174 -12.94 16.38 4.81
C ARG A 174 -13.62 16.19 6.17
N LEU A 175 -14.95 16.28 6.22
CA LEU A 175 -15.68 16.29 7.49
C LEU A 175 -16.25 14.93 7.90
N LEU A 176 -16.39 13.98 6.96
CA LEU A 176 -17.09 12.72 7.18
C LEU A 176 -16.16 11.49 7.31
N ALA A 177 -14.84 11.71 7.40
CA ALA A 177 -13.91 10.61 7.60
C ALA A 177 -14.03 10.01 9.00
N GLY A 178 -13.98 8.70 9.10
CA GLY A 178 -14.04 7.98 10.36
C GLY A 178 -14.67 6.61 10.24
N ASN A 179 -14.85 5.96 11.37
CA ASN A 179 -15.47 4.64 11.43
C ASN A 179 -16.31 4.49 12.71
N VAL A 180 -17.26 3.56 12.65
CA VAL A 180 -17.99 3.06 13.81
C VAL A 180 -18.05 1.54 13.69
N SER A 181 -17.79 0.84 14.79
CA SER A 181 -17.91 -0.60 14.85
C SER A 181 -18.58 -1.06 16.15
N TYR A 182 -19.25 -2.21 16.08
CA TYR A 182 -19.85 -2.87 17.21
C TYR A 182 -19.55 -4.36 17.16
N SER A 183 -19.03 -4.88 18.25
CA SER A 183 -18.64 -6.29 18.40
C SER A 183 -19.39 -6.94 19.54
N GLY A 184 -19.69 -8.22 19.42
CA GLY A 184 -20.31 -9.00 20.47
C GLY A 184 -20.16 -10.49 20.25
N LYS A 185 -20.70 -11.28 21.20
CA LYS A 185 -20.75 -12.74 21.13
C LYS A 185 -22.16 -13.22 21.47
N LYS A 186 -22.69 -14.16 20.69
CA LYS A 186 -23.97 -14.83 20.95
C LYS A 186 -23.83 -16.34 20.75
N GLY A 187 -23.83 -17.08 21.84
CA GLY A 187 -23.56 -18.52 21.80
C GLY A 187 -22.15 -18.80 21.25
N PRO A 188 -22.00 -19.67 20.24
CA PRO A 188 -20.72 -19.99 19.64
C PRO A 188 -20.26 -18.98 18.59
N VAL A 189 -21.05 -17.92 18.32
CA VAL A 189 -20.78 -16.96 17.24
C VAL A 189 -20.31 -15.64 17.82
N ASP A 190 -19.10 -15.25 17.45
CA ASP A 190 -18.59 -13.88 17.58
C ASP A 190 -19.01 -13.07 16.36
N TYR A 191 -19.37 -11.80 16.54
CA TYR A 191 -19.70 -10.91 15.42
C TYR A 191 -19.10 -9.53 15.61
N THR A 192 -18.77 -8.89 14.49
CA THR A 192 -18.36 -7.47 14.43
C THR A 192 -18.98 -6.86 13.18
N PHE A 193 -19.70 -5.75 13.35
CA PHE A 193 -20.17 -4.91 12.24
C PHE A 193 -19.40 -3.60 12.25
N GLN A 194 -19.07 -3.10 11.07
CA GLN A 194 -18.36 -1.83 10.91
C GLN A 194 -18.89 -1.07 9.70
N VAL A 195 -18.99 0.24 9.85
CA VAL A 195 -19.08 1.20 8.74
C VAL A 195 -17.89 2.14 8.86
N LYS A 196 -17.12 2.26 7.77
CA LYS A 196 -15.95 3.11 7.69
C LYS A 196 -16.05 4.01 6.46
N ASN A 197 -15.77 5.28 6.62
CA ASN A 197 -15.63 6.23 5.52
C ASN A 197 -14.17 6.67 5.41
N ASP A 198 -13.44 6.06 4.48
CA ASP A 198 -12.09 6.46 4.08
C ASP A 198 -12.20 7.52 2.98
N THR A 199 -12.31 8.77 3.40
CA THR A 199 -12.40 9.90 2.51
C THR A 199 -11.05 10.56 2.36
N GLY A 200 -10.60 10.81 1.13
CA GLY A 200 -9.41 11.59 0.80
C GLY A 200 -9.79 12.92 0.15
N ARG A 201 -8.98 13.94 0.40
CA ARG A 201 -9.02 15.22 -0.28
C ARG A 201 -7.60 15.61 -0.64
N GLY A 202 -7.34 15.90 -1.92
CA GLY A 202 -6.05 16.29 -2.44
C GLY A 202 -6.16 17.58 -3.21
N GLY A 203 -5.14 18.42 -3.11
CA GLY A 203 -5.08 19.64 -3.92
C GLY A 203 -3.72 20.29 -3.80
N PHE A 204 -3.29 20.85 -4.90
CA PHE A 204 -2.13 21.71 -5.00
C PHE A 204 -2.30 22.65 -6.19
N GLY A 205 -1.55 23.75 -6.21
CA GLY A 205 -1.63 24.69 -7.32
C GLY A 205 -0.41 25.58 -7.40
N GLY A 206 -0.22 26.18 -8.59
CA GLY A 206 0.87 27.09 -8.88
C GLY A 206 1.46 26.86 -10.27
N PRO A 207 2.55 27.59 -10.59
CA PRO A 207 3.11 27.59 -11.92
C PRO A 207 3.86 26.30 -12.25
N ILE A 208 3.69 25.87 -13.49
CA ILE A 208 4.54 24.92 -14.20
C ILE A 208 5.25 25.73 -15.29
N ILE A 209 6.58 25.66 -15.34
CA ILE A 209 7.39 26.35 -16.32
C ILE A 209 7.95 25.33 -17.30
N ILE A 210 7.79 25.62 -18.58
CA ILE A 210 8.36 24.84 -19.68
C ILE A 210 9.37 25.72 -20.41
N THR A 211 10.55 25.19 -20.66
CA THR A 211 11.63 25.80 -21.43
C THR A 211 12.06 24.91 -22.57
N ASP A 212 12.67 25.49 -23.58
CA ASP A 212 13.31 24.70 -24.65
C ASP A 212 14.64 24.07 -24.21
N ALA A 213 15.38 23.49 -25.15
CA ALA A 213 16.67 22.84 -24.89
C ALA A 213 17.77 23.82 -24.42
N ASN A 214 17.62 25.14 -24.71
CA ASN A 214 18.54 26.18 -24.29
C ASN A 214 18.09 26.88 -23.00
N HIS A 215 17.04 26.34 -22.33
CA HIS A 215 16.40 26.94 -21.17
C HIS A 215 15.69 28.28 -21.44
N GLU A 216 15.35 28.58 -22.70
CA GLU A 216 14.52 29.74 -23.04
C GLU A 216 13.05 29.43 -22.75
N PHE A 217 12.31 30.44 -22.32
CA PHE A 217 10.91 30.26 -21.93
C PHE A 217 10.04 29.88 -23.14
N VAL A 218 9.22 28.83 -22.95
CA VAL A 218 8.26 28.35 -23.97
C VAL A 218 6.82 28.52 -23.49
N GLU A 219 6.52 28.04 -22.27
CA GLU A 219 5.14 28.06 -21.76
C GLU A 219 5.15 28.11 -20.23
N ARG A 220 4.23 28.89 -19.67
CA ARG A 220 3.85 28.87 -18.27
C ARG A 220 2.42 28.35 -18.15
N ARG A 221 2.20 27.39 -17.27
CA ARG A 221 0.87 26.90 -16.90
C ARG A 221 0.60 27.30 -15.46
N ASP A 222 -0.45 28.05 -15.21
CA ASP A 222 -0.94 28.30 -13.87
C ASP A 222 -2.01 27.24 -13.57
N GLU A 223 -1.59 26.17 -12.91
CA GLU A 223 -2.37 24.95 -12.73
C GLU A 223 -2.96 24.87 -11.31
N ILE A 224 -4.20 24.39 -11.24
CA ILE A 224 -4.86 23.94 -10.01
C ILE A 224 -5.28 22.47 -10.22
N PHE A 225 -4.75 21.61 -9.37
CA PHE A 225 -5.15 20.23 -9.23
C PHE A 225 -6.05 20.08 -8.01
N HIS A 226 -7.18 19.39 -8.17
CA HIS A 226 -8.10 19.05 -7.10
C HIS A 226 -8.53 17.59 -7.26
N SER A 227 -8.47 16.81 -6.18
CA SER A 227 -8.94 15.42 -6.17
C SER A 227 -9.74 15.12 -4.91
N GLU A 228 -10.78 14.33 -5.08
CA GLU A 228 -11.57 13.76 -4.00
C GLU A 228 -11.56 12.24 -4.11
N SER A 229 -11.64 11.58 -2.98
CA SER A 229 -11.97 10.16 -2.91
C SER A 229 -12.87 9.92 -1.71
N SER A 230 -13.86 9.10 -1.87
CA SER A 230 -14.75 8.66 -0.79
C SER A 230 -14.99 7.17 -0.96
N LEU A 231 -14.60 6.38 0.04
CA LEU A 231 -14.77 4.93 0.09
C LEU A 231 -15.57 4.60 1.35
N VAL A 232 -16.81 4.17 1.19
CA VAL A 232 -17.68 3.83 2.32
C VAL A 232 -17.75 2.32 2.45
N THR A 233 -16.94 1.73 3.31
CA THR A 233 -16.91 0.29 3.55
C THR A 233 -17.91 -0.11 4.62
N MET A 234 -18.83 -0.99 4.26
CA MET A 234 -19.72 -1.68 5.17
C MET A 234 -19.24 -3.13 5.30
N SER A 235 -18.94 -3.58 6.52
CA SER A 235 -18.44 -4.94 6.73
C SER A 235 -19.08 -5.66 7.90
N GLY A 236 -19.20 -6.98 7.78
CA GLY A 236 -19.62 -7.89 8.82
C GLY A 236 -18.65 -9.05 8.94
N LYS A 237 -18.08 -9.23 10.14
CA LYS A 237 -17.22 -10.37 10.47
C LYS A 237 -17.93 -11.30 11.44
N PHE A 238 -17.81 -12.58 11.18
CA PHE A 238 -18.37 -13.64 12.02
C PHE A 238 -17.29 -14.67 12.33
N GLY A 239 -17.10 -14.95 13.61
CA GLY A 239 -16.27 -16.06 14.10
C GLY A 239 -17.17 -17.15 14.65
N LEU A 240 -16.83 -18.41 14.42
CA LEU A 240 -17.58 -19.57 14.89
C LEU A 240 -16.67 -20.48 15.71
N ASP A 241 -17.00 -20.68 16.98
CA ASP A 241 -16.47 -21.77 17.81
C ASP A 241 -17.31 -23.02 17.57
N GLY A 242 -16.86 -23.90 16.68
CA GLY A 242 -17.61 -25.09 16.27
C GLY A 242 -17.33 -26.32 17.12
N PRO A 243 -18.00 -27.44 16.84
CA PRO A 243 -17.81 -28.70 17.58
C PRO A 243 -16.40 -29.26 17.35
N GLY A 244 -15.87 -30.02 18.33
CA GLY A 244 -14.61 -30.73 18.22
C GLY A 244 -13.39 -29.82 18.01
N SER A 245 -13.36 -28.63 18.62
CA SER A 245 -12.33 -27.61 18.47
C SER A 245 -12.19 -27.05 17.05
N SER A 246 -13.25 -27.14 16.23
CA SER A 246 -13.26 -26.47 14.93
C SER A 246 -13.50 -24.96 15.10
N VAL A 247 -12.92 -24.18 14.19
CA VAL A 247 -13.02 -22.71 14.17
C VAL A 247 -13.34 -22.24 12.76
N GLY A 248 -14.30 -21.35 12.62
CA GLY A 248 -14.64 -20.74 11.35
C GLY A 248 -14.57 -19.22 11.42
N ASN A 249 -14.24 -18.58 10.30
CA ASN A 249 -14.31 -17.15 10.15
C ASN A 249 -14.96 -16.80 8.82
N LEU A 250 -15.77 -15.76 8.81
CA LEU A 250 -16.37 -15.20 7.60
C LEU A 250 -16.31 -13.67 7.68
N LEU A 251 -15.74 -13.04 6.67
CA LEU A 251 -15.74 -11.59 6.46
C LEU A 251 -16.49 -11.28 5.18
N LEU A 252 -17.49 -10.42 5.28
CA LEU A 252 -18.23 -9.87 4.16
C LEU A 252 -18.02 -8.36 4.14
N SER A 253 -17.67 -7.79 3.00
CA SER A 253 -17.59 -6.34 2.84
C SER A 253 -18.16 -5.88 1.51
N TYR A 254 -18.70 -4.67 1.51
CA TYR A 254 -19.14 -3.94 0.33
C TYR A 254 -18.72 -2.49 0.44
N THR A 255 -18.09 -1.97 -0.63
CA THR A 255 -17.52 -0.63 -0.65
C THR A 255 -17.90 0.09 -1.94
N PRO A 256 -18.95 0.93 -1.96
CA PRO A 256 -19.09 1.95 -2.98
C PRO A 256 -18.01 3.03 -2.82
N TYR A 257 -17.50 3.54 -3.95
CA TYR A 257 -16.49 4.58 -3.94
C TYR A 257 -16.67 5.60 -5.06
N TRP A 258 -16.19 6.83 -4.80
CA TRP A 258 -16.21 7.95 -5.74
C TRP A 258 -14.86 8.65 -5.71
N GLY A 259 -14.37 9.05 -6.89
CA GLY A 259 -13.04 9.67 -7.01
C GLY A 259 -12.98 10.71 -8.13
N PRO A 260 -13.71 11.87 -8.02
CA PRO A 260 -13.55 12.93 -8.99
C PRO A 260 -12.16 13.57 -8.91
N VAL A 261 -11.60 13.88 -10.08
CA VAL A 261 -10.37 14.67 -10.23
C VAL A 261 -10.63 15.81 -11.20
N THR A 262 -10.19 17.01 -10.85
CA THR A 262 -10.25 18.20 -11.71
C THR A 262 -8.86 18.84 -11.79
N ILE A 263 -8.41 19.08 -13.02
CA ILE A 263 -7.20 19.85 -13.31
C ILE A 263 -7.61 21.00 -14.21
N LYS A 264 -7.26 22.22 -13.82
CA LYS A 264 -7.48 23.42 -14.62
C LYS A 264 -6.19 24.19 -14.72
N ASP A 265 -5.81 24.56 -15.91
CA ASP A 265 -4.65 25.40 -16.16
C ASP A 265 -4.95 26.48 -17.21
N HIS A 266 -4.37 27.66 -17.01
CA HIS A 266 -4.22 28.68 -18.03
C HIS A 266 -2.75 28.67 -18.48
N ARG A 267 -2.53 28.70 -19.80
CA ARG A 267 -1.22 28.51 -20.43
C ARG A 267 -0.85 29.78 -21.20
N THR A 268 0.13 30.51 -20.66
CA THR A 268 0.75 31.64 -21.33
C THR A 268 1.97 31.16 -22.11
N ARG A 269 2.02 31.47 -23.41
CA ARG A 269 3.03 30.98 -24.34
C ARG A 269 3.91 32.08 -24.89
N ALA A 270 5.16 31.74 -25.17
CA ALA A 270 6.11 32.67 -25.79
C ALA A 270 5.68 33.14 -27.21
N ASP A 271 4.90 32.30 -27.93
CA ASP A 271 4.37 32.59 -29.25
C ASP A 271 3.02 33.38 -29.24
N GLY A 272 2.50 33.70 -28.04
CA GLY A 272 1.24 34.41 -27.86
C GLY A 272 -0.03 33.57 -28.11
N LEU A 273 0.09 32.29 -28.34
CA LEU A 273 -1.04 31.37 -28.53
C LEU A 273 -1.55 30.83 -27.19
N ASP A 274 -2.03 31.75 -26.36
CA ASP A 274 -2.51 31.44 -25.02
C ASP A 274 -3.80 30.61 -25.07
N ARG A 275 -3.99 29.77 -24.03
CA ARG A 275 -5.10 28.82 -23.98
C ARG A 275 -5.37 28.35 -22.55
N SER A 276 -6.57 27.86 -22.31
CA SER A 276 -6.97 27.25 -21.06
C SER A 276 -7.30 25.76 -21.26
N ARG A 277 -6.84 24.91 -20.37
CA ARG A 277 -7.17 23.48 -20.39
C ARG A 277 -7.93 23.08 -19.13
N SER A 278 -8.96 22.26 -19.30
CA SER A 278 -9.70 21.63 -18.22
C SER A 278 -9.73 20.12 -18.41
N THR A 279 -9.26 19.37 -17.42
CA THR A 279 -9.38 17.92 -17.38
C THR A 279 -10.27 17.54 -16.20
N ASN A 280 -11.34 16.80 -16.46
CA ASN A 280 -12.28 16.33 -15.47
C ASN A 280 -12.40 14.82 -15.56
N GLN A 281 -12.06 14.13 -14.47
CA GLN A 281 -12.26 12.71 -14.33
C GLN A 281 -13.40 12.45 -13.36
N LYS A 282 -14.27 11.50 -13.71
CA LYS A 282 -15.28 10.93 -12.83
C LYS A 282 -14.99 9.44 -12.66
N LEU A 283 -14.85 9.01 -11.44
CA LEU A 283 -14.75 7.62 -11.03
C LEU A 283 -15.87 7.37 -10.05
N ALA A 284 -16.73 6.38 -10.30
CA ALA A 284 -17.81 6.00 -9.40
C ALA A 284 -18.04 4.50 -9.51
N GLY A 285 -17.45 3.75 -8.61
CA GLY A 285 -17.45 2.29 -8.66
C GLY A 285 -17.87 1.65 -7.34
N TRP A 286 -17.73 0.36 -7.29
CA TRP A 286 -17.97 -0.43 -6.08
C TRP A 286 -17.24 -1.76 -6.13
N TYR A 287 -16.80 -2.23 -4.98
CA TYR A 287 -16.28 -3.59 -4.85
C TYR A 287 -16.89 -4.33 -3.67
N TYR A 288 -16.79 -5.65 -3.68
CA TYR A 288 -17.09 -6.49 -2.55
C TYR A 288 -16.04 -7.56 -2.33
N ASP A 289 -15.90 -7.96 -1.05
CA ASP A 289 -15.08 -9.09 -0.64
C ASP A 289 -15.90 -10.08 0.17
N VAL A 290 -15.69 -11.35 -0.12
CA VAL A 290 -16.19 -12.49 0.65
C VAL A 290 -14.98 -13.35 1.00
N ASN A 291 -14.58 -13.35 2.27
CA ASN A 291 -13.44 -14.11 2.75
C ASN A 291 -13.90 -15.04 3.86
N GLY A 292 -13.59 -16.32 3.76
CA GLY A 292 -13.95 -17.28 4.78
C GLY A 292 -12.91 -18.36 4.97
N ASP A 293 -12.80 -18.87 6.18
CA ASP A 293 -12.03 -20.06 6.48
C ASP A 293 -12.73 -20.94 7.52
N TYR A 294 -12.45 -22.23 7.44
CA TYR A 294 -12.92 -23.22 8.41
C TYR A 294 -11.82 -24.25 8.69
N GLU A 295 -11.43 -24.37 9.95
CA GLU A 295 -10.40 -25.28 10.40
C GLU A 295 -10.98 -26.33 11.36
N PHE A 296 -10.66 -27.59 11.13
CA PHE A 296 -11.13 -28.71 11.95
C PHE A 296 -10.08 -29.81 12.06
N ALA A 297 -10.21 -30.65 13.08
CA ALA A 297 -9.33 -31.80 13.25
C ALA A 297 -9.61 -32.87 12.18
N LEU A 298 -8.55 -33.41 11.58
CA LEU A 298 -8.61 -34.46 10.57
C LEU A 298 -7.43 -35.42 10.80
N GLY A 299 -7.72 -36.66 11.26
CA GLY A 299 -6.67 -37.63 11.59
C GLY A 299 -5.67 -37.07 12.63
N PRO A 300 -4.35 -37.19 12.40
CA PRO A 300 -3.34 -36.70 13.33
C PRO A 300 -3.10 -35.18 13.25
N GLY A 301 -3.78 -34.48 12.37
CA GLY A 301 -3.58 -33.06 12.08
C GLY A 301 -4.87 -32.26 12.06
N ARG A 302 -4.75 -31.09 11.44
CA ARG A 302 -5.87 -30.17 11.23
C ARG A 302 -5.91 -29.77 9.76
N LEU A 303 -7.12 -29.75 9.20
CA LEU A 303 -7.38 -29.24 7.87
C LEU A 303 -8.03 -27.86 7.98
N LYS A 304 -7.46 -26.87 7.29
CA LYS A 304 -8.02 -25.53 7.10
C LYS A 304 -8.40 -25.34 5.64
N LEU A 305 -9.67 -25.02 5.40
CA LEU A 305 -10.19 -24.64 4.09
C LEU A 305 -10.36 -23.14 4.06
N ILE A 306 -9.93 -22.48 2.98
CA ILE A 306 -9.98 -21.02 2.82
C ILE A 306 -10.61 -20.72 1.47
N GLY A 307 -11.59 -19.81 1.48
CA GLY A 307 -12.22 -19.27 0.28
C GLY A 307 -12.15 -17.75 0.26
N LEU A 308 -11.86 -17.19 -0.91
CA LEU A 308 -11.83 -15.75 -1.13
C LEU A 308 -12.49 -15.42 -2.47
N ARG A 309 -13.36 -14.42 -2.46
CA ARG A 309 -13.90 -13.79 -3.67
C ARG A 309 -13.79 -12.28 -3.54
N HIS A 310 -13.11 -11.66 -4.50
CA HIS A 310 -13.08 -10.22 -4.73
C HIS A 310 -13.72 -9.92 -6.09
N PHE A 311 -14.50 -8.84 -6.16
CA PHE A 311 -15.02 -8.31 -7.42
C PHE A 311 -15.05 -6.78 -7.31
N ASP A 312 -14.54 -6.12 -8.35
CA ASP A 312 -14.52 -4.66 -8.46
C ASP A 312 -15.11 -4.24 -9.83
N HIS A 313 -15.99 -3.26 -9.80
CA HIS A 313 -16.54 -2.58 -10.97
C HIS A 313 -16.09 -1.12 -10.95
N GLU A 314 -15.21 -0.76 -11.86
CA GLU A 314 -14.51 0.52 -11.94
C GLU A 314 -14.83 1.27 -13.25
N PRO A 315 -15.98 1.96 -13.34
CA PRO A 315 -16.27 2.86 -14.45
C PRO A 315 -15.56 4.21 -14.27
N THR A 316 -14.87 4.66 -15.30
CA THR A 316 -14.14 5.93 -15.31
C THR A 316 -14.44 6.71 -16.58
N ILE A 317 -14.70 8.01 -16.46
CA ILE A 317 -14.87 8.92 -17.57
C ILE A 317 -13.90 10.08 -17.35
N THR A 318 -12.96 10.27 -18.28
CA THR A 318 -12.05 11.42 -18.29
C THR A 318 -12.31 12.27 -19.50
N ARG A 319 -12.63 13.55 -19.29
CA ARG A 319 -12.83 14.55 -20.34
C ARG A 319 -11.76 15.62 -20.21
N GLN A 320 -11.04 15.88 -21.30
CA GLN A 320 -10.09 16.98 -21.40
C GLN A 320 -10.52 17.90 -22.54
N VAL A 321 -10.52 19.21 -22.31
CA VAL A 321 -10.85 20.24 -23.32
C VAL A 321 -9.83 21.36 -23.19
N THR A 322 -9.35 21.83 -24.33
CA THR A 322 -8.50 23.03 -24.46
C THR A 322 -9.26 24.06 -25.26
N ALA A 323 -9.46 25.25 -24.67
CA ALA A 323 -10.02 26.42 -25.29
C ALA A 323 -8.90 27.41 -25.62
N PHE A 324 -8.92 28.01 -26.82
CA PHE A 324 -7.91 28.92 -27.29
C PHE A 324 -8.37 30.37 -27.09
N ASP A 325 -7.49 31.22 -26.57
CA ASP A 325 -7.79 32.66 -26.36
C ASP A 325 -7.90 33.43 -27.70
N SER A 326 -7.39 32.84 -28.77
CA SER A 326 -7.56 33.35 -30.15
C SER A 326 -9.00 33.28 -30.68
N GLY A 327 -9.88 32.47 -30.02
CA GLY A 327 -11.22 32.16 -30.48
C GLY A 327 -11.30 31.03 -31.52
N ASP A 328 -10.21 30.32 -31.73
CA ASP A 328 -10.20 29.08 -32.51
C ASP A 328 -11.12 28.03 -31.86
N PRO A 329 -11.69 27.09 -32.62
CA PRO A 329 -12.52 26.03 -32.05
C PRO A 329 -11.81 25.22 -30.97
N ASP A 330 -12.52 24.92 -29.88
CA ASP A 330 -12.04 24.09 -28.83
C ASP A 330 -11.61 22.71 -29.35
N VAL A 331 -10.56 22.15 -28.78
CA VAL A 331 -10.15 20.75 -29.00
C VAL A 331 -10.32 19.95 -27.73
N GLY A 332 -10.73 18.70 -27.85
CA GLY A 332 -10.94 17.88 -26.66
C GLY A 332 -10.97 16.39 -26.93
N VAL A 333 -10.78 15.63 -25.87
CA VAL A 333 -10.81 14.17 -25.86
C VAL A 333 -11.64 13.70 -24.67
N ARG A 334 -12.44 12.67 -24.88
CA ARG A 334 -13.16 11.96 -23.83
C ARG A 334 -12.82 10.48 -23.87
N LEU A 335 -12.24 9.98 -22.77
CA LEU A 335 -11.94 8.56 -22.57
C LEU A 335 -12.93 7.99 -21.57
N THR A 336 -13.67 6.98 -21.99
CA THR A 336 -14.53 6.18 -21.10
C THR A 336 -13.95 4.79 -20.95
N ARG A 337 -13.83 4.30 -19.71
CA ARG A 337 -13.44 2.92 -19.39
C ARG A 337 -14.45 2.33 -18.42
N ASP A 338 -14.92 1.13 -18.69
CA ASP A 338 -15.73 0.28 -17.78
C ASP A 338 -14.93 -1.00 -17.55
N ALA A 339 -14.32 -1.11 -16.38
CA ALA A 339 -13.50 -2.25 -16.00
C ALA A 339 -14.18 -3.10 -14.93
N ARG A 340 -14.11 -4.42 -15.08
CA ARG A 340 -14.59 -5.41 -14.12
C ARG A 340 -13.44 -6.34 -13.78
N ILE A 341 -13.00 -6.26 -12.53
CA ILE A 341 -11.89 -7.04 -12.02
C ILE A 341 -12.42 -8.08 -11.06
N SER A 342 -11.89 -9.28 -11.12
CA SER A 342 -12.29 -10.30 -10.16
C SER A 342 -11.17 -11.28 -9.83
N GLU A 343 -11.14 -11.71 -8.57
CA GLU A 343 -10.31 -12.81 -8.12
C GLU A 343 -11.13 -13.80 -7.29
N THR A 344 -10.91 -15.08 -7.52
CA THR A 344 -11.47 -16.16 -6.70
C THR A 344 -10.34 -17.10 -6.29
N ILE A 345 -10.17 -17.35 -4.99
CA ILE A 345 -9.16 -18.27 -4.46
C ILE A 345 -9.84 -19.32 -3.60
N GLY A 346 -9.48 -20.57 -3.84
CA GLY A 346 -9.75 -21.69 -2.95
C GLY A 346 -8.44 -22.32 -2.51
N ARG A 347 -8.24 -22.48 -1.20
CA ARG A 347 -7.02 -23.05 -0.62
C ARG A 347 -7.34 -24.06 0.46
N ALA A 348 -6.60 -25.16 0.48
CA ALA A 348 -6.62 -26.17 1.54
C ALA A 348 -5.23 -26.26 2.18
N GLU A 349 -5.16 -26.23 3.51
CA GLU A 349 -3.94 -26.38 4.28
C GLU A 349 -4.12 -27.53 5.29
N TYR A 350 -3.26 -28.53 5.20
CA TYR A 350 -3.22 -29.61 6.16
C TYR A 350 -1.94 -29.54 6.97
N GLY A 351 -2.07 -29.34 8.30
CA GLY A 351 -0.96 -29.25 9.23
C GLY A 351 -0.97 -30.41 10.22
N TRP A 352 0.20 -31.02 10.47
CA TRP A 352 0.36 -32.07 11.48
C TRP A 352 1.74 -32.01 12.13
N LYS A 353 1.86 -32.62 13.32
CA LYS A 353 3.13 -32.71 14.05
C LYS A 353 3.70 -34.11 13.99
N MET A 354 5.02 -34.20 13.77
CA MET A 354 5.76 -35.45 13.80
C MET A 354 7.02 -35.26 14.67
N GLY A 355 6.93 -35.67 15.94
CA GLY A 355 7.96 -35.37 16.93
C GLY A 355 8.16 -33.86 17.14
N LYS A 356 9.38 -33.39 16.87
CA LYS A 356 9.72 -31.93 16.95
C LYS A 356 9.43 -31.19 15.66
N ASN A 357 8.96 -31.84 14.61
CA ASN A 357 8.69 -31.24 13.32
C ASN A 357 7.21 -30.81 13.25
N ASP A 358 6.97 -29.61 12.78
CA ASP A 358 5.66 -29.12 12.35
C ASP A 358 5.63 -29.13 10.82
N LEU A 359 4.75 -29.92 10.25
CA LEU A 359 4.63 -30.16 8.82
C LEU A 359 3.32 -29.53 8.32
N ARG A 360 3.36 -28.87 7.17
CA ARG A 360 2.17 -28.33 6.52
C ARG A 360 2.24 -28.53 5.01
N LEU A 361 1.14 -28.98 4.43
CA LEU A 361 0.92 -29.02 2.99
C LEU A 361 -0.19 -28.03 2.65
N SER A 362 0.00 -27.21 1.64
CA SER A 362 -1.01 -26.30 1.12
C SER A 362 -1.20 -26.47 -0.39
N LEU A 363 -2.45 -26.47 -0.81
CA LEU A 363 -2.88 -26.53 -2.20
C LEU A 363 -3.79 -25.32 -2.45
N GLU A 364 -3.56 -24.58 -3.52
CA GLU A 364 -4.33 -23.38 -3.88
C GLU A 364 -4.72 -23.42 -5.34
N ARG A 365 -5.96 -23.02 -5.64
CA ARG A 365 -6.40 -22.63 -6.97
C ARG A 365 -6.86 -21.18 -6.93
N ALA A 366 -6.34 -20.37 -7.85
CA ALA A 366 -6.76 -18.98 -8.04
C ALA A 366 -7.24 -18.77 -9.48
N PHE A 367 -8.26 -17.95 -9.62
CA PHE A 367 -8.77 -17.47 -10.90
C PHE A 367 -8.91 -15.95 -10.84
N ASN A 368 -8.23 -15.26 -11.76
CA ASN A 368 -8.21 -13.82 -11.89
C ASN A 368 -8.76 -13.41 -13.25
N SER A 369 -9.50 -12.31 -13.33
CA SER A 369 -10.05 -11.80 -14.58
C SER A 369 -10.13 -10.27 -14.55
N LEU A 370 -9.78 -9.65 -15.68
CA LEU A 370 -10.11 -8.29 -16.08
C LEU A 370 -10.98 -8.35 -17.33
N ASP A 371 -12.11 -7.63 -17.34
CA ASP A 371 -12.94 -7.38 -18.50
C ASP A 371 -13.11 -5.86 -18.62
N GLN A 372 -12.45 -5.25 -19.61
CA GLN A 372 -12.47 -3.80 -19.81
C GLN A 372 -13.09 -3.44 -21.15
N ARG A 373 -13.92 -2.41 -21.14
CA ARG A 373 -14.43 -1.74 -22.35
C ARG A 373 -13.95 -0.29 -22.34
N GLY A 374 -13.18 0.07 -23.36
CA GLY A 374 -12.66 1.41 -23.57
C GLY A 374 -13.34 2.06 -24.78
N ARG A 375 -13.64 3.35 -24.67
CA ARG A 375 -14.13 4.19 -25.76
C ARG A 375 -13.41 5.53 -25.74
N LEU A 376 -12.92 5.94 -26.90
CA LEU A 376 -12.26 7.21 -27.13
C LEU A 376 -13.10 8.08 -28.07
N GLU A 377 -13.27 9.35 -27.72
CA GLU A 377 -14.05 10.30 -28.49
C GLU A 377 -13.27 11.59 -28.61
N GLU A 378 -13.33 12.25 -29.77
CA GLU A 378 -12.72 13.54 -30.04
C GLU A 378 -13.81 14.60 -30.23
N LEU A 379 -13.54 15.83 -29.78
CA LEU A 379 -14.39 16.99 -29.91
C LEU A 379 -14.27 17.53 -31.34
N ASP A 380 -15.38 17.65 -32.04
CA ASP A 380 -15.41 18.29 -33.35
C ASP A 380 -15.59 19.82 -33.25
N THR A 381 -15.52 20.48 -34.39
CA THR A 381 -15.68 21.96 -34.48
C THR A 381 -17.12 22.43 -34.17
N GLY A 382 -18.09 21.53 -34.14
CA GLY A 382 -19.47 21.78 -33.73
C GLY A 382 -19.72 21.68 -32.23
N GLY A 383 -18.71 21.24 -31.45
CA GLY A 383 -18.81 21.06 -30.02
C GLY A 383 -19.32 19.68 -29.58
N GLU A 384 -19.44 18.71 -30.51
CA GLU A 384 -19.90 17.36 -30.22
C GLU A 384 -18.73 16.37 -30.14
N PHE A 385 -18.82 15.41 -29.20
CA PHE A 385 -17.85 14.34 -29.04
C PHE A 385 -18.19 13.16 -29.94
N ASN A 386 -17.34 12.89 -30.91
CA ASN A 386 -17.48 11.79 -31.88
C ASN A 386 -16.50 10.66 -31.58
N GLU A 387 -16.98 9.43 -31.63
CA GLU A 387 -16.17 8.24 -31.37
C GLU A 387 -15.11 8.04 -32.45
N VAL A 388 -13.87 7.74 -31.98
CA VAL A 388 -12.73 7.42 -32.83
C VAL A 388 -12.23 6.01 -32.53
N PRO A 389 -11.59 5.33 -33.51
CA PRO A 389 -11.08 3.97 -33.29
C PRO A 389 -10.10 3.89 -32.12
N PHE A 390 -10.38 2.97 -31.19
CA PHE A 390 -9.52 2.67 -30.03
C PHE A 390 -9.41 1.15 -29.82
N PRO A 391 -8.76 0.42 -30.75
CA PRO A 391 -8.80 -1.04 -30.78
C PRO A 391 -8.11 -1.69 -29.58
N GLY A 392 -7.06 -1.08 -29.01
CA GLY A 392 -6.34 -1.60 -27.85
C GLY A 392 -7.00 -1.30 -26.50
N GLY A 393 -8.04 -0.43 -26.48
CA GLY A 393 -8.67 0.04 -25.23
C GLY A 393 -9.63 -0.95 -24.59
N SER A 394 -10.06 -1.98 -25.29
CA SER A 394 -10.98 -3.01 -24.80
C SER A 394 -10.32 -4.39 -24.81
N GLY A 395 -10.70 -5.22 -23.84
CA GLY A 395 -10.21 -6.59 -23.81
C GLY A 395 -10.52 -7.35 -22.53
N LYS A 396 -10.39 -8.67 -22.64
CA LYS A 396 -10.60 -9.59 -21.54
C LYS A 396 -9.35 -10.44 -21.29
N VAL A 397 -8.76 -10.30 -20.08
CA VAL A 397 -7.57 -11.03 -19.66
C VAL A 397 -7.94 -11.95 -18.51
N GLN A 398 -7.49 -13.20 -18.55
CA GLN A 398 -7.76 -14.19 -17.51
C GLN A 398 -6.50 -14.96 -17.13
N GLU A 399 -6.38 -15.29 -15.83
CA GLU A 399 -5.36 -16.20 -15.34
C GLU A 399 -5.99 -17.28 -14.45
N THR A 400 -5.67 -18.53 -14.75
CA THR A 400 -5.93 -19.67 -13.85
C THR A 400 -4.60 -20.16 -13.30
N ARG A 401 -4.49 -20.28 -11.98
CA ARG A 401 -3.27 -20.68 -11.29
C ARG A 401 -3.54 -21.80 -10.29
N TYR A 402 -2.60 -22.73 -10.21
CA TYR A 402 -2.53 -23.77 -9.20
C TYR A 402 -1.19 -23.70 -8.50
N GLU A 403 -1.19 -23.77 -7.17
CA GLU A 403 0.01 -23.72 -6.33
C GLU A 403 0.01 -24.88 -5.34
N ALA A 404 1.17 -25.49 -5.14
CA ALA A 404 1.38 -26.48 -4.09
C ALA A 404 2.67 -26.15 -3.34
N ILE A 405 2.59 -26.06 -1.99
CA ILE A 405 3.73 -25.74 -1.11
C ILE A 405 3.73 -26.72 0.07
N ALA A 406 4.87 -27.35 0.32
CA ALA A 406 5.16 -28.10 1.53
C ALA A 406 6.06 -27.27 2.45
N THR A 407 5.75 -27.25 3.75
CA THR A 407 6.50 -26.50 4.77
C THR A 407 6.90 -27.43 5.91
N LEU A 408 8.14 -27.33 6.34
CA LEU A 408 8.70 -27.96 7.53
C LEU A 408 9.19 -26.88 8.48
N SER A 409 8.71 -26.87 9.71
CA SER A 409 9.25 -26.04 10.79
C SER A 409 9.79 -26.91 11.91
N ARG A 410 10.98 -26.58 12.42
CA ARG A 410 11.66 -27.36 13.44
C ARG A 410 12.51 -26.47 14.35
N PRO A 411 12.41 -26.61 15.68
CA PRO A 411 13.41 -26.08 16.59
C PRO A 411 14.71 -26.88 16.48
N LEU A 412 15.79 -26.22 16.08
CA LEU A 412 17.13 -26.83 16.02
C LEU A 412 17.80 -26.81 17.40
N ALA A 413 17.57 -25.75 18.19
CA ALA A 413 18.02 -25.60 19.57
C ALA A 413 16.95 -24.85 20.40
N SER A 414 17.21 -24.65 21.69
CA SER A 414 16.29 -23.87 22.55
C SER A 414 16.10 -22.42 22.11
N ASN A 415 17.05 -21.87 21.35
CA ASN A 415 17.07 -20.49 20.89
C ASN A 415 17.20 -20.37 19.36
N LEU A 416 17.06 -21.46 18.62
CA LEU A 416 17.26 -21.49 17.16
C LEU A 416 16.13 -22.28 16.50
N ASP A 417 15.36 -21.61 15.63
CA ASP A 417 14.25 -22.18 14.89
C ASP A 417 14.52 -22.13 13.39
N LEU A 418 14.19 -23.20 12.68
CA LEU A 418 14.32 -23.33 11.23
C LEU A 418 12.95 -23.60 10.61
N GLN A 419 12.64 -22.90 9.52
CA GLN A 419 11.53 -23.22 8.65
C GLN A 419 12.02 -23.32 7.20
N ILE A 420 11.60 -24.37 6.51
CA ILE A 420 11.85 -24.57 5.08
C ILE A 420 10.50 -24.76 4.38
N ALA A 421 10.26 -24.03 3.31
CA ALA A 421 9.10 -24.21 2.44
C ALA A 421 9.57 -24.39 1.00
N GLY A 422 8.91 -25.31 0.27
CA GLY A 422 9.24 -25.57 -1.13
C GLY A 422 8.03 -26.06 -1.90
N GLY A 423 8.00 -25.72 -3.19
CA GLY A 423 6.93 -26.11 -4.10
C GLY A 423 6.95 -25.28 -5.39
N GLY A 424 5.80 -25.02 -5.94
CA GLY A 424 5.70 -24.23 -7.17
C GLY A 424 4.27 -23.92 -7.56
N GLU A 425 4.17 -23.11 -8.59
CA GLU A 425 2.90 -22.79 -9.24
C GLU A 425 2.93 -23.11 -10.72
N ILE A 426 1.76 -23.48 -11.24
CA ILE A 426 1.46 -23.57 -12.66
C ILE A 426 0.37 -22.53 -12.94
N SER A 427 0.60 -21.64 -13.91
CA SER A 427 -0.40 -20.69 -14.34
C SER A 427 -0.64 -20.75 -15.85
N LYS A 428 -1.91 -20.49 -16.24
CA LYS A 428 -2.34 -20.25 -17.61
C LYS A 428 -2.88 -18.84 -17.70
N LEU A 429 -2.25 -18.02 -18.52
CA LEU A 429 -2.60 -16.64 -18.78
C LEU A 429 -3.07 -16.50 -20.21
N GLU A 430 -4.21 -15.85 -20.44
CA GLU A 430 -4.79 -15.68 -21.76
C GLU A 430 -5.53 -14.35 -21.91
N ARG A 431 -5.45 -13.77 -23.11
CA ARG A 431 -6.37 -12.75 -23.61
C ARG A 431 -7.47 -13.48 -24.38
N VAL A 432 -8.71 -13.43 -23.84
CA VAL A 432 -9.82 -14.28 -24.30
C VAL A 432 -10.43 -13.77 -25.60
N ASP A 433 -10.35 -12.48 -25.86
CA ASP A 433 -10.95 -11.75 -26.98
C ASP A 433 -9.97 -11.51 -28.14
N GLY A 434 -8.88 -12.27 -28.24
CA GLY A 434 -7.87 -12.17 -29.30
C GLY A 434 -7.44 -13.53 -29.83
N ASP A 435 -6.72 -13.51 -30.94
CA ASP A 435 -6.19 -14.72 -31.59
C ASP A 435 -4.89 -15.24 -30.93
N LEU A 436 -4.45 -14.64 -29.81
CA LEU A 436 -3.22 -15.03 -29.13
C LEU A 436 -3.40 -16.35 -28.38
N ALA A 437 -2.47 -17.28 -28.59
CA ALA A 437 -2.48 -18.54 -27.87
C ALA A 437 -2.26 -18.35 -26.37
N PRO A 438 -2.98 -19.10 -25.51
CA PRO A 438 -2.78 -19.07 -24.07
C PRO A 438 -1.35 -19.43 -23.68
N ARG A 439 -0.77 -18.68 -22.74
CA ARG A 439 0.59 -18.90 -22.25
C ARG A 439 0.58 -19.65 -20.93
N LYS A 440 1.46 -20.63 -20.80
CA LYS A 440 1.56 -21.48 -19.62
C LYS A 440 2.94 -21.28 -18.98
N PHE A 441 2.96 -21.17 -17.65
CA PHE A 441 4.17 -20.98 -16.87
C PHE A 441 4.23 -22.02 -15.76
N PHE A 442 5.44 -22.56 -15.51
CA PHE A 442 5.78 -23.23 -14.27
C PHE A 442 6.81 -22.37 -13.53
N ARG A 443 6.54 -22.07 -12.26
CA ARG A 443 7.38 -21.21 -11.44
C ARG A 443 7.65 -21.89 -10.08
N PRO A 444 8.90 -22.33 -9.81
CA PRO A 444 9.26 -22.85 -8.50
C PRO A 444 9.25 -21.72 -7.46
N LYS A 445 8.77 -22.05 -6.27
CA LYS A 445 8.69 -21.17 -5.09
C LYS A 445 9.30 -21.85 -3.88
N GLY A 446 9.80 -21.06 -2.94
CA GLY A 446 10.31 -21.62 -1.69
C GLY A 446 10.94 -20.56 -0.80
N SER A 447 11.17 -20.94 0.44
CA SER A 447 11.88 -20.10 1.40
C SER A 447 12.61 -20.92 2.45
N ILE A 448 13.66 -20.35 2.99
CA ILE A 448 14.35 -20.80 4.19
C ILE A 448 14.32 -19.63 5.17
N ASN A 449 13.77 -19.83 6.34
CA ASN A 449 13.75 -18.85 7.42
C ASN A 449 14.46 -19.44 8.63
N LEU A 450 15.40 -18.69 9.18
CA LEU A 450 16.12 -19.02 10.41
C LEU A 450 15.87 -17.91 11.43
N GLY A 451 15.38 -18.26 12.61
CA GLY A 451 15.20 -17.34 13.73
C GLY A 451 16.14 -17.70 14.87
N TRP A 452 16.95 -16.77 15.33
CA TRP A 452 17.96 -16.99 16.36
C TRP A 452 17.88 -15.95 17.48
N ARG A 453 17.87 -16.44 18.72
CA ARG A 453 17.85 -15.61 19.95
C ARG A 453 19.00 -16.02 20.86
N PRO A 454 20.20 -15.45 20.65
CA PRO A 454 21.38 -15.84 21.43
C PRO A 454 21.31 -15.42 22.91
N GLY A 455 20.34 -14.62 23.32
CA GLY A 455 20.21 -14.09 24.67
C GLY A 455 20.67 -12.65 24.77
N ALA A 456 20.72 -12.12 26.00
CA ALA A 456 21.14 -10.75 26.32
C ALA A 456 20.41 -9.67 25.49
N GLY A 457 19.13 -9.89 25.13
CA GLY A 457 18.30 -8.96 24.37
C GLY A 457 18.60 -8.89 22.87
N TRP A 458 19.33 -9.84 22.32
CA TRP A 458 19.52 -9.97 20.86
C TRP A 458 18.50 -10.91 20.25
N ASP A 459 18.01 -10.54 19.07
CA ASP A 459 17.28 -11.41 18.17
C ASP A 459 17.81 -11.20 16.73
N ALA A 460 17.84 -12.27 15.96
CA ALA A 460 18.25 -12.21 14.56
C ALA A 460 17.42 -13.17 13.71
N SER A 461 17.18 -12.80 12.46
CA SER A 461 16.57 -13.69 11.48
C SER A 461 17.26 -13.60 10.13
N LEU A 462 17.32 -14.74 9.44
CA LEU A 462 17.74 -14.84 8.04
C LEU A 462 16.58 -15.42 7.25
N LYS A 463 16.27 -14.79 6.12
CA LYS A 463 15.32 -15.28 5.13
C LYS A 463 15.96 -15.35 3.76
N LEU A 464 15.85 -16.49 3.14
CA LEU A 464 16.10 -16.69 1.71
C LEU A 464 14.80 -17.10 1.06
N ARG A 465 14.38 -16.42 -0.01
CA ARG A 465 13.11 -16.69 -0.67
C ARG A 465 13.23 -16.61 -2.18
N ARG A 466 12.53 -17.51 -2.88
CA ARG A 466 12.18 -17.36 -4.29
C ARG A 466 10.71 -16.93 -4.38
N LYS A 467 10.49 -15.70 -4.88
CA LYS A 467 9.18 -15.07 -5.06
C LYS A 467 8.80 -15.01 -6.53
N VAL A 468 7.50 -15.06 -6.81
CA VAL A 468 6.89 -14.74 -8.10
C VAL A 468 5.98 -13.53 -7.90
N GLY A 469 6.13 -12.49 -8.73
CA GLY A 469 5.32 -11.27 -8.68
C GLY A 469 4.00 -11.40 -9.43
N GLN A 470 3.09 -10.46 -9.18
CA GLN A 470 1.83 -10.32 -9.91
C GLN A 470 2.03 -9.43 -11.13
N ILE A 471 1.30 -9.71 -12.22
CA ILE A 471 1.19 -8.83 -13.39
C ILE A 471 -0.10 -8.03 -13.24
N SER A 472 -0.06 -6.75 -13.61
CA SER A 472 -1.28 -5.97 -13.83
C SER A 472 -1.93 -6.39 -15.15
N PHE A 473 -3.22 -6.76 -15.11
CA PHE A 473 -3.92 -7.11 -16.34
C PHE A 473 -4.25 -5.90 -17.21
N TYR A 474 -4.22 -4.70 -16.63
CA TYR A 474 -4.33 -3.45 -17.39
C TYR A 474 -3.18 -3.26 -18.39
N ASP A 475 -1.99 -3.79 -18.08
CA ASP A 475 -0.82 -3.67 -18.96
C ASP A 475 -0.90 -4.48 -20.25
N PHE A 476 -1.94 -5.33 -20.40
CA PHE A 476 -2.26 -6.03 -21.64
C PHE A 476 -3.08 -5.20 -22.62
N LEU A 477 -3.58 -4.05 -22.18
CA LEU A 477 -4.46 -3.15 -22.93
C LEU A 477 -3.82 -1.77 -23.06
N ASP A 478 -4.23 -1.01 -24.07
CA ASP A 478 -3.79 0.37 -24.23
C ASP A 478 -4.30 1.23 -23.06
N GLN A 479 -3.40 2.00 -22.49
CA GLN A 479 -3.66 2.82 -21.31
C GLN A 479 -3.31 4.29 -21.58
N PRO A 480 -4.13 5.05 -22.34
CA PRO A 480 -3.97 6.49 -22.45
C PRO A 480 -4.35 7.16 -21.13
N ASN A 481 -3.54 8.15 -20.73
CA ASN A 481 -3.79 8.96 -19.55
C ASN A 481 -3.86 10.43 -19.95
N LEU A 482 -5.09 10.97 -20.01
CA LEU A 482 -5.36 12.33 -20.45
C LEU A 482 -4.95 13.40 -19.42
N GLN A 483 -4.76 13.05 -18.14
CA GLN A 483 -4.39 14.03 -17.12
C GLN A 483 -2.98 14.57 -17.33
N SER A 484 -2.16 13.81 -17.99
CA SER A 484 -0.73 14.10 -18.10
C SER A 484 -0.14 13.86 -19.47
N ASP A 485 -1.01 13.70 -20.48
CA ASP A 485 -0.66 13.60 -21.89
C ASP A 485 0.34 12.47 -22.21
N ARG A 486 0.12 11.20 -21.82
CA ARG A 486 1.01 10.03 -22.11
C ARG A 486 0.20 8.80 -22.47
N GLU A 487 0.79 7.82 -23.12
CA GLU A 487 0.19 6.55 -23.47
C GLU A 487 1.15 5.39 -23.17
N ASN A 488 0.58 4.27 -22.76
CA ASN A 488 1.24 2.98 -22.82
C ASN A 488 0.44 2.08 -23.74
N GLU A 489 1.10 1.49 -24.72
CA GLU A 489 0.54 0.44 -25.52
C GLU A 489 0.44 -0.85 -24.69
N GLY A 490 -0.60 -1.63 -24.93
CA GLY A 490 -0.80 -2.91 -24.27
C GLY A 490 0.25 -3.93 -24.70
N ASN A 491 0.76 -4.69 -23.73
CA ASN A 491 1.76 -5.71 -23.99
C ASN A 491 1.23 -7.11 -23.64
N PRO A 492 0.81 -7.91 -24.62
CA PRO A 492 0.34 -9.27 -24.39
C PRO A 492 1.47 -10.24 -24.00
N ASP A 493 2.74 -9.85 -24.17
CA ASP A 493 3.90 -10.72 -23.94
C ASP A 493 4.44 -10.66 -22.51
N LEU A 494 3.76 -9.97 -21.60
CA LEU A 494 4.17 -9.87 -20.20
C LEU A 494 4.22 -11.24 -19.51
N VAL A 495 5.28 -11.46 -18.75
CA VAL A 495 5.45 -12.64 -17.90
C VAL A 495 5.57 -12.24 -16.42
N PRO A 496 5.12 -13.08 -15.47
CA PRO A 496 5.29 -12.79 -14.05
C PRO A 496 6.77 -12.64 -13.67
N PRO A 497 7.17 -11.51 -13.04
CA PRO A 497 8.53 -11.32 -12.58
C PRO A 497 8.88 -12.31 -11.46
N GLN A 498 10.15 -12.64 -11.32
CA GLN A 498 10.64 -13.54 -10.28
C GLN A 498 11.81 -12.90 -9.54
N SER A 499 11.96 -13.23 -8.27
CA SER A 499 13.11 -12.78 -7.49
C SER A 499 13.69 -13.88 -6.61
N TRP A 500 15.01 -13.84 -6.43
CA TRP A 500 15.69 -14.39 -5.28
C TRP A 500 15.95 -13.27 -4.29
N GLU A 501 15.49 -13.45 -3.07
CA GLU A 501 15.54 -12.44 -2.01
C GLU A 501 16.28 -13.01 -0.81
N ALA A 502 17.28 -12.29 -0.33
CA ALA A 502 17.99 -12.57 0.92
C ALA A 502 17.75 -11.38 1.87
N GLU A 503 17.26 -11.65 3.07
CA GLU A 503 17.01 -10.63 4.08
C GLU A 503 17.64 -11.07 5.41
N VAL A 504 18.30 -10.16 6.10
CA VAL A 504 18.83 -10.34 7.45
C VAL A 504 18.25 -9.24 8.31
N GLU A 505 17.62 -9.62 9.41
CA GLU A 505 17.19 -8.68 10.44
C GLU A 505 17.92 -8.98 11.73
N VAL A 506 18.40 -7.94 12.42
CA VAL A 506 19.03 -8.03 13.75
C VAL A 506 18.36 -7.02 14.66
N GLY A 507 17.82 -7.49 15.77
CA GLY A 507 17.18 -6.69 16.82
C GLY A 507 18.02 -6.66 18.10
N ARG A 508 17.98 -5.53 18.81
CA ARG A 508 18.61 -5.35 20.10
C ARG A 508 17.67 -4.66 21.05
N GLU A 509 17.38 -5.30 22.17
CA GLU A 509 16.74 -4.65 23.33
C GLU A 509 17.77 -3.79 24.05
N LEU A 510 17.46 -2.53 24.28
CA LEU A 510 18.32 -1.54 24.92
C LEU A 510 17.94 -1.35 26.42
N GLY A 511 17.18 -2.31 26.97
CA GLY A 511 16.66 -2.23 28.33
C GLY A 511 15.69 -1.05 28.49
N ALA A 512 15.94 -0.21 29.48
CA ALA A 512 15.11 0.97 29.75
C ALA A 512 15.14 2.03 28.63
N TRP A 513 16.06 1.93 27.67
CA TRP A 513 16.17 2.84 26.53
C TRP A 513 15.30 2.43 25.33
N GLY A 514 14.65 1.24 25.38
CA GLY A 514 13.79 0.77 24.32
C GLY A 514 14.40 -0.33 23.46
N LYS A 515 14.24 -0.25 22.14
CA LYS A 515 14.67 -1.30 21.20
C LYS A 515 15.08 -0.71 19.85
N THR A 516 16.05 -1.35 19.22
CA THR A 516 16.46 -1.03 17.84
C THR A 516 16.50 -2.29 16.98
N ARG A 517 16.30 -2.13 15.69
CA ARG A 517 16.32 -3.19 14.68
C ARG A 517 16.98 -2.68 13.41
N LEU A 518 17.83 -3.49 12.83
CA LEU A 518 18.44 -3.29 11.52
C LEU A 518 18.01 -4.43 10.59
N LYS A 519 17.44 -4.09 9.45
CA LYS A 519 17.14 -4.97 8.34
C LYS A 519 18.05 -4.64 7.18
N THR A 520 18.68 -5.64 6.58
CA THR A 520 19.41 -5.53 5.32
C THR A 520 18.87 -6.55 4.33
N TYR A 521 18.85 -6.21 3.05
CA TYR A 521 18.34 -7.12 2.03
C TYR A 521 19.06 -6.97 0.69
N TYR A 522 19.08 -8.07 -0.04
CA TYR A 522 19.53 -8.14 -1.42
C TYR A 522 18.54 -8.95 -2.25
N HIS A 523 18.05 -8.36 -3.35
CA HIS A 523 17.16 -9.03 -4.28
C HIS A 523 17.78 -9.08 -5.67
N ARG A 524 17.76 -10.25 -6.29
CA ARG A 524 18.04 -10.44 -7.70
C ARG A 524 16.72 -10.75 -8.40
N ILE A 525 16.31 -9.85 -9.30
CA ILE A 525 15.01 -9.91 -9.98
C ILE A 525 15.26 -10.30 -11.44
N THR A 526 14.49 -11.25 -11.94
CA THR A 526 14.39 -11.61 -13.36
C THR A 526 13.02 -11.23 -13.89
N ASP A 527 12.96 -10.89 -15.17
CA ASP A 527 11.73 -10.48 -15.85
C ASP A 527 11.05 -9.26 -15.18
N ILE A 528 11.84 -8.31 -14.64
CA ILE A 528 11.27 -7.11 -14.00
C ILE A 528 10.47 -6.30 -15.00
N ILE A 529 9.33 -5.78 -14.58
CA ILE A 529 8.44 -4.97 -15.42
C ILE A 529 8.86 -3.49 -15.31
N ASP A 530 9.18 -2.87 -16.45
CA ASP A 530 9.47 -1.43 -16.59
C ASP A 530 9.13 -1.02 -18.05
N VAL A 531 9.29 0.25 -18.40
CA VAL A 531 8.98 0.75 -19.75
C VAL A 531 10.00 0.25 -20.78
N ILE A 532 9.50 -0.31 -21.88
CA ILE A 532 10.27 -0.83 -23.02
C ILE A 532 9.69 -0.32 -24.35
N PRO A 533 10.45 -0.36 -25.45
CA PRO A 533 9.89 -0.20 -26.79
C PRO A 533 8.88 -1.32 -27.10
N ILE A 534 7.75 -0.94 -27.71
CA ILE A 534 6.72 -1.88 -28.18
C ILE A 534 6.36 -1.49 -29.62
N GLY A 535 6.27 -2.49 -30.52
CA GLY A 535 5.95 -2.26 -31.92
C GLY A 535 6.92 -1.31 -32.64
N ASP A 536 6.43 -0.65 -33.67
CA ASP A 536 7.20 0.27 -34.51
C ASP A 536 7.09 1.72 -33.98
N GLY A 537 7.79 2.04 -32.88
CA GLY A 537 7.86 3.40 -32.34
C GLY A 537 6.96 3.65 -31.12
N GLY A 538 6.23 2.65 -30.63
CA GLY A 538 5.44 2.73 -29.42
C GLY A 538 6.22 2.46 -28.14
N GLN A 539 5.58 2.67 -27.01
CA GLN A 539 6.12 2.34 -25.69
C GLN A 539 5.04 1.78 -24.78
N GLY A 540 5.43 0.84 -23.96
CA GLY A 540 4.58 0.25 -22.94
C GLY A 540 5.39 -0.40 -21.87
N VAL A 541 4.75 -1.09 -20.93
CA VAL A 541 5.47 -1.87 -19.92
C VAL A 541 5.81 -3.25 -20.45
N GLY A 542 7.01 -3.72 -20.13
CA GLY A 542 7.45 -5.05 -20.52
C GLY A 542 8.54 -5.60 -19.60
N ASN A 543 8.95 -6.83 -19.87
CA ASN A 543 9.91 -7.52 -19.02
C ASN A 543 11.35 -7.17 -19.41
N ILE A 544 12.13 -6.72 -18.44
CA ILE A 544 13.58 -6.54 -18.54
C ILE A 544 14.25 -7.74 -17.86
N PRO A 545 15.26 -8.38 -18.49
CA PRO A 545 15.78 -9.68 -18.04
C PRO A 545 16.32 -9.72 -16.60
N ASN A 546 16.98 -8.65 -16.15
CA ASN A 546 17.65 -8.65 -14.85
C ASN A 546 17.62 -7.27 -14.18
N ALA A 547 17.34 -7.29 -12.87
CA ALA A 547 17.55 -6.15 -11.98
C ALA A 547 18.06 -6.61 -10.62
N THR A 548 18.66 -5.69 -9.87
CA THR A 548 19.08 -5.92 -8.48
C THR A 548 18.60 -4.81 -7.58
N ARG A 549 18.28 -5.17 -6.34
CA ARG A 549 17.96 -4.24 -5.23
C ARG A 549 18.86 -4.60 -4.05
N PHE A 550 19.47 -3.62 -3.42
CA PHE A 550 20.20 -3.76 -2.17
C PHE A 550 19.82 -2.59 -1.26
N GLY A 551 19.42 -2.89 -0.04
CA GLY A 551 18.99 -1.85 0.90
C GLY A 551 19.22 -2.22 2.35
N ALA A 552 19.09 -1.19 3.19
CA ALA A 552 19.10 -1.29 4.63
C ALA A 552 18.05 -0.36 5.22
N GLU A 553 17.42 -0.82 6.30
CA GLU A 553 16.45 -0.05 7.08
C GLU A 553 16.70 -0.27 8.56
N SER A 554 16.80 0.82 9.32
CA SER A 554 16.89 0.81 10.78
C SER A 554 15.58 1.34 11.37
N THR A 555 15.00 0.61 12.31
CA THR A 555 13.81 1.02 13.08
C THR A 555 14.17 1.00 14.55
N SER A 556 13.92 2.10 15.26
CA SER A 556 14.26 2.23 16.67
C SER A 556 13.10 2.89 17.43
N THR A 557 12.74 2.32 18.56
CA THR A 557 11.93 2.99 19.60
C THR A 557 12.85 3.34 20.74
N LEU A 558 12.99 4.63 21.03
CA LEU A 558 13.82 5.15 22.12
C LEU A 558 12.95 5.78 23.21
N LEU A 559 13.22 5.43 24.45
CA LEU A 559 12.55 5.92 25.66
C LEU A 559 13.49 6.85 26.41
N PHE A 560 12.99 8.00 26.83
CA PHE A 560 13.81 9.04 27.48
C PHE A 560 13.67 9.08 29.01
N ASP A 561 12.94 8.13 29.60
CA ASP A 561 12.85 7.97 31.04
C ASP A 561 14.24 7.88 31.75
N PRO A 562 15.25 7.17 31.17
CA PRO A 562 16.58 7.08 31.78
C PRO A 562 17.35 8.44 31.92
N VAL A 563 17.01 9.41 31.06
CA VAL A 563 17.61 10.77 31.15
C VAL A 563 16.72 11.75 31.90
N GLY A 564 15.67 11.27 32.59
CA GLY A 564 14.77 12.08 33.37
C GLY A 564 13.63 12.74 32.61
N TRP A 565 13.56 12.61 31.28
CA TRP A 565 12.43 13.08 30.50
C TRP A 565 11.34 12.00 30.45
N LYS A 566 10.66 11.87 31.60
CA LYS A 566 9.65 10.85 31.82
C LYS A 566 8.46 11.00 30.86
N GLY A 567 8.03 9.88 30.30
CA GLY A 567 6.89 9.84 29.38
C GLY A 567 7.23 10.22 27.93
N ALA A 568 8.48 10.58 27.62
CA ALA A 568 8.90 10.85 26.26
C ALA A 568 9.35 9.57 25.53
N LYS A 569 8.90 9.42 24.29
CA LYS A 569 9.21 8.32 23.37
C LYS A 569 9.52 8.88 21.98
N MET A 570 10.51 8.31 21.30
CA MET A 570 10.82 8.61 19.92
C MET A 570 10.87 7.33 19.11
N ASP A 571 10.09 7.29 18.03
CA ASP A 571 10.19 6.25 17.01
C ASP A 571 10.96 6.82 15.81
N LEU A 572 11.98 6.11 15.37
CA LEU A 572 12.87 6.52 14.29
C LEU A 572 12.97 5.38 13.27
N THR A 573 12.69 5.68 12.01
CA THR A 573 12.98 4.81 10.88
C THR A 573 13.90 5.53 9.90
N LEU A 574 14.98 4.89 9.50
CA LEU A 574 15.92 5.38 8.48
C LEU A 574 16.17 4.26 7.48
N GLY A 575 16.07 4.57 6.20
CA GLY A 575 16.30 3.58 5.16
C GLY A 575 16.96 4.13 3.93
N ALA A 576 17.73 3.26 3.26
CA ALA A 576 18.32 3.55 1.96
C ALA A 576 18.36 2.28 1.11
N GLU A 577 18.11 2.47 -0.19
CA GLU A 577 18.11 1.40 -1.19
C GLU A 577 18.85 1.83 -2.44
N ARG A 578 19.56 0.91 -3.05
CA ARG A 578 20.15 1.07 -4.37
C ARG A 578 19.63 -0.02 -5.30
N THR A 579 19.04 0.41 -6.41
CA THR A 579 18.54 -0.48 -7.45
C THR A 579 19.40 -0.36 -8.72
N ARG A 580 19.46 -1.40 -9.53
CA ARG A 580 20.13 -1.39 -10.82
C ARG A 580 19.44 -2.31 -11.81
N LEU A 581 19.26 -1.81 -13.02
CA LEU A 581 18.93 -2.59 -14.21
C LEU A 581 19.72 -2.07 -15.42
N ARG A 582 19.68 -2.81 -16.53
CA ARG A 582 20.17 -2.33 -17.82
C ARG A 582 18.99 -1.72 -18.57
N ASP A 583 19.12 -0.45 -18.93
CA ASP A 583 18.09 0.26 -19.69
C ASP A 583 17.83 -0.44 -21.03
N PRO A 584 16.58 -0.76 -21.39
CA PRO A 584 16.28 -1.49 -22.63
C PRO A 584 16.52 -0.68 -23.89
N LEU A 585 16.55 0.66 -23.79
CA LEU A 585 16.77 1.55 -24.93
C LEU A 585 18.25 1.88 -25.13
N THR A 586 18.92 2.39 -24.08
CA THR A 586 20.33 2.86 -24.19
C THR A 586 21.35 1.78 -23.90
N GLY A 587 20.97 0.66 -23.28
CA GLY A 587 21.89 -0.35 -22.80
C GLY A 587 22.71 0.04 -21.55
N GLU A 588 22.59 1.26 -21.05
CA GLU A 588 23.29 1.75 -19.87
C GLU A 588 22.70 1.22 -18.56
N ARG A 589 23.48 1.30 -17.49
CA ARG A 589 22.99 0.94 -16.15
C ARG A 589 22.30 2.12 -15.50
N ARG A 590 21.07 1.91 -15.07
CA ARG A 590 20.26 2.88 -14.32
C ARG A 590 19.55 2.28 -13.12
N SER A 591 18.95 3.12 -12.28
CA SER A 591 18.01 2.69 -11.25
C SER A 591 16.72 2.13 -11.87
N ILE A 592 16.00 1.29 -11.13
CA ILE A 592 14.61 0.97 -11.42
C ILE A 592 13.80 2.26 -11.31
N SER A 593 12.85 2.46 -12.23
CA SER A 593 12.03 3.68 -12.31
C SER A 593 11.21 3.90 -11.03
N GLY A 594 11.23 5.13 -10.51
CA GLY A 594 10.36 5.59 -9.44
C GLY A 594 10.44 4.86 -8.10
N GLN A 595 11.56 4.20 -7.80
CA GLN A 595 11.74 3.55 -6.52
C GLN A 595 12.12 4.56 -5.42
N ARG A 596 11.59 4.36 -4.23
CA ARG A 596 12.04 5.09 -3.05
C ARG A 596 13.43 4.58 -2.67
N ASP A 597 14.44 5.42 -2.82
CA ASP A 597 15.84 5.05 -2.61
C ASP A 597 16.42 5.56 -1.28
N ARG A 598 15.78 6.56 -0.67
CA ARG A 598 16.12 7.07 0.67
C ARG A 598 14.86 7.51 1.38
N TRP A 599 14.75 7.18 2.66
CA TRP A 599 13.61 7.59 3.48
C TRP A 599 13.99 7.73 4.94
N GLY A 600 13.24 8.56 5.62
CA GLY A 600 13.36 8.74 7.06
C GLY A 600 12.04 9.17 7.66
N SER A 601 11.74 8.64 8.84
CA SER A 601 10.59 9.04 9.65
C SER A 601 11.04 9.14 11.10
N LEU A 602 10.72 10.27 11.73
CA LEU A 602 10.89 10.48 13.16
C LEU A 602 9.54 10.89 13.72
N GLU A 603 9.10 10.21 14.76
CA GLU A 603 7.92 10.59 15.55
C GLU A 603 8.33 10.74 17.02
N LEU A 604 8.10 11.92 17.58
CA LEU A 604 8.27 12.20 18.99
C LEU A 604 6.91 12.29 19.65
N ARG A 605 6.74 11.61 20.77
CA ARG A 605 5.58 11.70 21.65
C ARG A 605 6.03 11.97 23.08
N HIS A 606 5.36 12.88 23.78
CA HIS A 606 5.53 13.10 25.20
C HIS A 606 4.18 13.04 25.90
N ASP A 607 4.00 11.99 26.69
CA ASP A 607 2.91 11.88 27.65
C ASP A 607 3.27 12.67 28.89
N VAL A 608 2.60 13.80 29.14
CA VAL A 608 2.94 14.69 30.26
C VAL A 608 2.60 14.01 31.58
N PRO A 609 3.60 13.73 32.44
CA PRO A 609 3.37 12.97 33.64
C PRO A 609 2.34 13.63 34.58
N GLY A 610 1.43 12.82 35.14
CA GLY A 610 0.39 13.29 36.06
C GLY A 610 -0.75 14.07 35.43
N THR A 611 -0.87 14.03 34.06
CA THR A 611 -1.94 14.70 33.32
C THR A 611 -2.54 13.81 32.25
N ASP A 612 -3.70 14.20 31.74
CA ASP A 612 -4.30 13.59 30.56
C ASP A 612 -3.83 14.21 29.23
N LEU A 613 -2.74 14.95 29.28
CA LEU A 613 -2.20 15.60 28.08
C LEU A 613 -1.04 14.81 27.49
N ALA A 614 -1.00 14.80 26.17
CA ALA A 614 0.18 14.43 25.40
C ALA A 614 0.39 15.44 24.27
N TRP A 615 1.61 15.54 23.81
CA TRP A 615 1.95 16.30 22.60
C TRP A 615 3.05 15.58 21.84
N GLY A 616 3.19 15.92 20.58
CA GLY A 616 4.21 15.32 19.77
C GLY A 616 4.31 15.95 18.39
N GLY A 617 5.16 15.35 17.57
CA GLY A 617 5.35 15.78 16.20
C GLY A 617 6.07 14.73 15.38
N SER A 618 6.00 14.88 14.08
CA SER A 618 6.63 13.99 13.13
C SER A 618 7.42 14.75 12.08
N VAL A 619 8.49 14.11 11.61
CA VAL A 619 9.28 14.55 10.46
C VAL A 619 9.42 13.39 9.52
N ASN A 620 9.00 13.57 8.26
CA ASN A 620 9.10 12.54 7.22
C ASN A 620 9.89 13.08 6.02
N TYR A 621 10.67 12.20 5.43
CA TYR A 621 11.47 12.47 4.23
C TYR A 621 11.43 11.25 3.32
N ASP A 622 11.11 11.47 2.05
CA ASP A 622 11.18 10.46 1.00
C ASP A 622 11.90 11.02 -0.23
N HIS A 623 12.76 10.20 -0.81
CA HIS A 623 13.40 10.50 -2.09
C HIS A 623 13.16 9.34 -3.05
N PHE A 624 12.80 9.68 -4.29
CA PHE A 624 12.49 8.72 -5.34
C PHE A 624 13.48 8.84 -6.49
N THR A 625 13.82 7.71 -7.10
CA THR A 625 14.63 7.65 -8.32
C THR A 625 13.84 8.20 -9.50
N THR A 626 14.56 8.61 -10.54
CA THR A 626 13.98 9.06 -11.81
C THR A 626 13.15 7.97 -12.48
N TYR A 627 12.04 8.33 -13.08
CA TYR A 627 11.27 7.51 -14.01
C TYR A 627 11.85 7.66 -15.42
N TYR A 628 12.06 6.54 -16.09
CA TYR A 628 12.59 6.48 -17.44
C TYR A 628 11.53 5.99 -18.42
N ARG A 629 11.11 6.87 -19.32
CA ARG A 629 10.30 6.53 -20.49
C ARG A 629 11.19 6.59 -21.73
N LEU A 630 10.67 6.27 -22.92
CA LEU A 630 11.50 6.27 -24.12
C LEU A 630 11.77 7.68 -24.65
N THR A 631 10.80 8.60 -24.49
CA THR A 631 10.84 9.97 -25.01
C THR A 631 11.00 11.03 -23.93
N GLU A 632 11.01 10.63 -22.65
CA GLU A 632 11.20 11.54 -21.52
C GLU A 632 11.80 10.83 -20.31
N VAL A 633 12.36 11.63 -19.42
CA VAL A 633 12.67 11.21 -18.04
C VAL A 633 12.05 12.21 -17.08
N PHE A 634 11.57 11.73 -15.92
CA PHE A 634 10.96 12.63 -14.95
C PHE A 634 11.11 12.14 -13.52
N ARG A 635 11.01 13.07 -12.58
CA ARG A 635 10.92 12.83 -11.15
C ARG A 635 9.80 13.69 -10.57
N SER A 636 9.00 13.11 -9.66
CA SER A 636 7.96 13.82 -8.92
C SER A 636 8.07 13.48 -7.45
N TRP A 637 7.92 14.46 -6.57
CA TRP A 637 8.00 14.29 -5.12
C TRP A 637 7.29 15.41 -4.37
N GLU A 638 6.94 15.15 -3.11
CA GLU A 638 6.56 16.18 -2.15
C GLU A 638 7.72 16.41 -1.18
N GLY A 639 8.06 17.64 -0.94
CA GLY A 639 9.22 17.83 -0.08
C GLY A 639 9.77 19.24 0.00
N PRO A 640 10.97 19.35 0.67
CA PRO A 640 11.87 18.24 1.04
C PRO A 640 11.46 17.47 2.30
N TRP A 641 10.76 18.13 3.26
CA TRP A 641 10.42 17.55 4.55
C TRP A 641 8.93 17.75 4.83
N TRP A 642 8.28 16.67 5.24
CA TRP A 642 6.91 16.73 5.71
C TRP A 642 6.90 16.73 7.24
N VAL A 643 6.53 17.86 7.84
CA VAL A 643 6.58 18.07 9.29
C VAL A 643 5.19 18.29 9.83
N GLY A 644 4.87 17.65 10.95
CA GLY A 644 3.62 17.79 11.68
C GLY A 644 3.83 17.92 13.18
N ALA A 645 2.83 18.46 13.86
CA ALA A 645 2.74 18.53 15.30
C ALA A 645 1.31 18.33 15.78
N TYR A 646 1.14 17.87 17.02
CA TYR A 646 -0.18 17.68 17.61
C TYR A 646 -0.17 17.90 19.12
N VAL A 647 -1.36 18.16 19.63
CA VAL A 647 -1.70 18.09 21.06
C VAL A 647 -2.87 17.11 21.22
N GLU A 648 -2.92 16.43 22.35
CA GLU A 648 -3.90 15.40 22.62
C GLU A 648 -4.37 15.46 24.06
N HIS A 649 -5.68 15.33 24.25
CA HIS A 649 -6.29 15.08 25.55
C HIS A 649 -6.81 13.64 25.57
N LYS A 650 -6.34 12.86 26.55
CA LYS A 650 -6.53 11.41 26.60
C LYS A 650 -7.86 10.99 27.19
N ASP A 651 -8.52 11.86 27.95
CA ASP A 651 -9.84 11.62 28.54
C ASP A 651 -10.64 12.93 28.65
N LEU A 652 -11.17 13.40 27.53
CA LEU A 652 -12.13 14.49 27.52
C LEU A 652 -13.53 13.89 27.57
N ALA A 653 -14.10 13.73 28.76
CA ALA A 653 -15.38 13.10 28.98
C ALA A 653 -15.48 11.66 28.38
N GLY A 654 -14.47 10.85 28.58
CA GLY A 654 -14.38 9.47 28.05
C GLY A 654 -13.81 9.37 26.63
N LEU A 655 -13.55 10.49 25.97
CA LEU A 655 -13.04 10.56 24.60
C LEU A 655 -11.54 10.88 24.58
N VAL A 656 -10.83 10.30 23.61
CA VAL A 656 -9.51 10.75 23.21
C VAL A 656 -9.68 11.79 22.11
N VAL A 657 -9.14 12.99 22.30
CA VAL A 657 -9.23 14.09 21.34
C VAL A 657 -7.83 14.58 20.99
N ARG A 658 -7.47 14.48 19.72
CA ARG A 658 -6.19 14.97 19.19
C ARG A 658 -6.43 16.04 18.13
N ALA A 659 -5.81 17.19 18.29
CA ALA A 659 -5.75 18.24 17.29
C ALA A 659 -4.31 18.36 16.76
N GLY A 660 -4.17 18.46 15.45
CA GLY A 660 -2.87 18.47 14.81
C GLY A 660 -2.80 19.39 13.59
N VAL A 661 -1.58 19.66 13.19
CA VAL A 661 -1.26 20.33 11.93
C VAL A 661 -0.13 19.57 11.24
N SER A 662 -0.26 19.30 9.97
CA SER A 662 0.78 18.71 9.15
C SER A 662 1.19 19.66 8.02
N ASN A 663 2.31 19.34 7.37
CA ASN A 663 2.95 20.21 6.38
C ASN A 663 3.29 21.63 6.90
N ILE A 664 3.78 21.73 8.13
CA ILE A 664 4.13 23.02 8.78
C ILE A 664 5.23 23.75 8.01
N LEU A 665 6.18 23.01 7.42
CA LEU A 665 7.28 23.59 6.65
C LEU A 665 6.92 23.88 5.19
N ASN A 666 5.62 23.74 4.85
CA ASN A 666 5.11 24.02 3.51
C ASN A 666 5.84 23.23 2.42
N ALA A 667 5.99 21.92 2.63
CA ALA A 667 6.43 21.00 1.56
C ALA A 667 5.52 21.17 0.34
N ARG A 668 6.13 21.18 -0.83
CA ARG A 668 5.46 21.47 -2.09
C ARG A 668 5.41 20.24 -2.98
N HIS A 669 4.38 20.17 -3.82
CA HIS A 669 4.38 19.23 -4.94
C HIS A 669 5.35 19.73 -6.01
N ARG A 670 6.35 18.89 -6.32
CA ARG A 670 7.43 19.19 -7.25
C ARG A 670 7.53 18.12 -8.30
N SER A 671 7.81 18.51 -9.53
CA SER A 671 8.28 17.58 -10.56
C SER A 671 9.24 18.26 -11.53
N GLU A 672 10.11 17.45 -12.10
CA GLU A 672 11.05 17.83 -13.15
C GLU A 672 10.91 16.82 -14.27
N ARG A 673 10.79 17.31 -15.52
CA ARG A 673 10.71 16.45 -16.72
C ARG A 673 11.73 16.97 -17.75
N THR A 674 12.38 16.05 -18.44
CA THR A 674 13.21 16.32 -19.60
C THR A 674 12.59 15.61 -20.79
N PHE A 675 12.33 16.34 -21.86
CA PHE A 675 11.73 15.87 -23.09
C PHE A 675 12.78 15.69 -24.18
N TYR A 676 12.60 14.67 -25.00
CA TYR A 676 13.43 14.37 -26.16
C TYR A 676 12.59 14.45 -27.45
N GLY A 677 13.21 14.75 -28.59
CA GLY A 677 12.52 14.84 -29.89
C GLY A 677 12.06 13.50 -30.46
N GLY A 678 12.29 12.43 -29.77
CA GLY A 678 11.95 11.04 -30.08
C GLY A 678 12.54 10.14 -29.01
N TYR A 679 12.98 8.93 -29.34
CA TYR A 679 13.65 8.07 -28.36
C TYR A 679 14.94 8.72 -27.84
N ARG A 680 15.14 8.69 -26.52
CA ARG A 680 16.20 9.41 -25.81
C ARG A 680 17.62 8.89 -26.07
N ASP A 681 17.77 7.73 -26.73
CA ASP A 681 19.06 7.17 -27.15
C ASP A 681 19.59 7.81 -28.45
N SER A 682 18.70 8.34 -29.27
CA SER A 682 18.99 8.77 -30.64
C SER A 682 18.50 10.18 -30.98
N ASN A 683 17.76 10.81 -30.07
CA ASN A 683 17.23 12.16 -30.32
C ASN A 683 17.70 13.17 -29.25
N PRO A 684 17.89 14.45 -29.64
CA PRO A 684 18.30 15.49 -28.73
C PRO A 684 17.20 15.86 -27.75
N ILE A 685 17.59 16.48 -26.64
CA ILE A 685 16.65 17.12 -25.71
C ILE A 685 15.95 18.28 -26.44
N THR A 686 14.62 18.37 -26.30
CA THR A 686 13.79 19.43 -26.87
C THR A 686 13.29 20.42 -25.81
N GLY A 687 13.33 20.06 -24.55
CA GLY A 687 12.92 20.98 -23.49
C GLY A 687 12.84 20.35 -22.11
N TYR A 688 12.52 21.21 -21.16
CA TYR A 688 12.39 20.89 -19.75
C TYR A 688 11.05 21.41 -19.20
N GLN A 689 10.51 20.70 -18.21
CA GLN A 689 9.39 21.17 -17.41
C GLN A 689 9.76 21.12 -15.94
N SER A 690 9.43 22.17 -15.19
CA SER A 690 9.58 22.22 -13.74
C SER A 690 8.32 22.76 -13.10
N ASN A 691 7.85 22.12 -12.04
CA ASN A 691 6.78 22.64 -11.20
C ASN A 691 7.16 22.64 -9.72
N ASN A 692 6.61 23.62 -9.00
CA ASN A 692 6.83 23.83 -7.59
C ASN A 692 5.54 24.40 -6.98
N GLN A 693 4.55 23.53 -6.83
CA GLN A 693 3.17 23.88 -6.54
C GLN A 693 2.88 23.84 -5.04
N LEU A 694 2.07 24.78 -4.57
CA LEU A 694 1.69 24.92 -3.18
C LEU A 694 0.70 23.84 -2.77
N ILE A 695 0.96 23.18 -1.64
CA ILE A 695 0.02 22.28 -0.94
C ILE A 695 -0.59 23.02 0.26
N GLY A 696 0.23 23.68 1.07
CA GLY A 696 -0.14 24.36 2.28
C GLY A 696 -0.31 23.44 3.49
N PRO A 697 -0.54 24.01 4.68
CA PRO A 697 -0.77 23.26 5.90
C PRO A 697 -2.13 22.54 5.89
N ILE A 698 -2.18 21.41 6.62
CA ILE A 698 -3.36 20.58 6.79
C ILE A 698 -3.66 20.48 8.28
N PHE A 699 -4.84 20.93 8.68
CA PHE A 699 -5.33 20.87 10.06
C PHE A 699 -6.16 19.60 10.24
N THR A 700 -5.90 18.87 11.32
CA THR A 700 -6.55 17.60 11.61
C THR A 700 -7.18 17.61 13.00
N LEU A 701 -8.32 16.96 13.14
CA LEU A 701 -8.91 16.62 14.42
C LEU A 701 -9.17 15.11 14.41
N ASN A 702 -8.86 14.43 15.50
CA ASN A 702 -9.20 13.02 15.68
C ASN A 702 -9.89 12.83 17.01
N VAL A 703 -11.07 12.24 16.99
CA VAL A 703 -11.88 11.97 18.17
C VAL A 703 -12.21 10.49 18.20
N LYS A 704 -11.80 9.80 19.27
CA LYS A 704 -12.05 8.37 19.47
C LYS A 704 -12.80 8.12 20.77
N GLY A 705 -13.71 7.15 20.74
CA GLY A 705 -14.46 6.75 21.90
C GLY A 705 -14.93 5.30 21.86
N THR A 706 -15.42 4.83 23.01
CA THR A 706 -16.05 3.50 23.15
C THR A 706 -17.42 3.65 23.81
N PHE A 707 -18.37 2.77 23.50
CA PHE A 707 -19.75 2.77 24.03
C PHE A 707 -20.28 1.35 24.23
#